data_8b846de741962d7b56c038eaaa998ebb
#
_entry.id   8b846de741962d7b56c038eaaa998ebb
#
_cell.length_a   1.000
_cell.length_b   1.000
_cell.length_c   1.000
_cell.angle_alpha   90.00
_cell.angle_beta   90.00
_cell.angle_gamma   90.00
#
_symmetry.space_group_name_H-M   'P 1'
#
loop_
_entity.id
_entity.type
_entity.pdbx_description
1 polymer ?
#
loop_
_entity_poly.entity_id
_entity_poly.type
_entity_poly.pdbx_seq_one_letter_code
_entity_poly.pdbx_strand_id
1 'polypeptide(L)'
;VSNPNRKDENIRRANRVIQTRSFVLMLLMGVGMFVLLFFQLFDLQIVRHEELQSKAVSQQTRRTVVTASRGTIYDRTGNIMAISASAETIILSPLEIDRAVNDKDAPVSWTKDTLAAGLAELLDGDAAAIRKRMDNTKSQYEVIKLRAEEDTANAVRAYINENKIVGVHLVADAKRYYPYGSLASHVIGFVGDDNTGLYGLEARYEQELEGQSGLVVSTKDNAGNDMMYAYEQYFAAQNGSDLTLTLDTTIQYYLEKGLETMTDKFAAANGATGIIMDVKTGGILAMASSPSYDLNDFAAVQDKTLRERMERGESTLAEMQLLQWRNKALNDTYEPGSTFKILTLAAALEEGVIDKNTTVNCNGYVNISNYTIHCSNKAGHGLQTLVQSVGNSCNPAFISYGLKLGNTKFYDYMRSFGLMDGTGIDLGGEATGIFADPSSFTQLDLACYSFGQNFNVTPLSLITAQAACVNGGYLHSPYLVERITDSNGSVTYQHDSTPVRQVISEETSAAVRECLEYVVASGTGKNGQVAGYRIGGKTGTADKGQSGDVVVSFLCFAPADDPQVIMLLTMDTPSRYTGTYVSGGNMVAPIASSIMSEVLPYLGVEPSYSAEELLGMDTTVPNVIGMSVEEAKSKLSERGLACKLHGDGQTITDQTPAGGAIIPGKSAVILYAGTDKSTAKCKVPYLIGKTPSEANTAATGAGLFIRFSGATASESSAVRVLSQTIEPGTEVEAGTVITVQLGDTSVTD
;
A
#
# COMPACT_ATOMS: atom_id res chain seq x y z
N VAL A 1 -3.97 61.80 114.48
CA VAL A 1 -2.84 60.93 114.15
C VAL A 1 -3.33 59.80 113.26
N SER A 2 -3.20 59.89 111.94
CA SER A 2 -3.59 58.84 110.98
C SER A 2 -2.47 57.81 110.92
N ASN A 3 -2.81 56.59 111.15
CA ASN A 3 -1.89 55.45 111.25
C ASN A 3 -1.34 55.06 109.83
N PRO A 4 -0.03 55.20 109.55
CA PRO A 4 0.50 54.98 108.18
C PRO A 4 0.41 53.50 107.73
N ASN A 5 0.31 52.56 108.66
CA ASN A 5 0.23 51.12 108.33
C ASN A 5 -1.06 50.68 107.59
N ARG A 6 -2.13 51.44 107.69
CA ARG A 6 -3.39 51.10 106.99
C ARG A 6 -3.37 51.44 105.47
N LYS A 7 -2.57 52.42 105.05
CA LYS A 7 -2.41 52.75 103.66
C LYS A 7 -1.59 51.70 102.88
N ASP A 8 -0.53 51.22 103.50
CA ASP A 8 0.34 50.17 102.92
C ASP A 8 -0.40 48.81 102.77
N GLU A 9 -1.20 48.47 103.83
CA GLU A 9 -2.00 47.22 103.70
C GLU A 9 -3.11 47.29 102.59
N ASN A 10 -3.72 48.45 102.44
CA ASN A 10 -4.70 48.65 101.37
C ASN A 10 -4.06 48.63 99.98
N ILE A 11 -2.85 49.20 99.83
CA ILE A 11 -2.10 49.17 98.58
C ILE A 11 -1.64 47.74 98.27
N ARG A 12 -1.14 47.00 99.31
CA ARG A 12 -0.76 45.58 99.14
C ARG A 12 -1.98 44.69 98.82
N ARG A 13 -3.13 44.98 99.37
CA ARG A 13 -4.39 44.27 99.12
C ARG A 13 -4.89 44.58 97.71
N ALA A 14 -4.86 45.85 97.29
CA ALA A 14 -5.22 46.28 95.92
C ALA A 14 -4.25 45.67 94.88
N ASN A 15 -2.93 45.70 95.15
CA ASN A 15 -1.95 45.08 94.25
C ASN A 15 -2.18 43.55 94.10
N ARG A 16 -2.46 42.87 95.26
CA ARG A 16 -2.75 41.44 95.23
C ARG A 16 -4.02 41.11 94.46
N VAL A 17 -5.06 41.95 94.59
CA VAL A 17 -6.32 41.79 93.86
C VAL A 17 -6.08 42.05 92.35
N ILE A 18 -5.28 43.08 91.99
CA ILE A 18 -4.90 43.36 90.63
C ILE A 18 -4.07 42.22 90.02
N GLN A 19 -3.08 41.73 90.75
CA GLN A 19 -2.22 40.60 90.35
C GLN A 19 -3.09 39.33 90.11
N THR A 20 -4.00 39.02 91.09
CA THR A 20 -4.86 37.86 90.97
C THR A 20 -5.82 37.98 89.76
N ARG A 21 -6.41 39.17 89.52
CA ARG A 21 -7.25 39.43 88.36
C ARG A 21 -6.47 39.36 87.09
N SER A 22 -5.25 39.96 87.01
CA SER A 22 -4.37 39.86 85.85
C SER A 22 -3.97 38.42 85.58
N PHE A 23 -3.64 37.62 86.59
CA PHE A 23 -3.33 36.21 86.46
C PHE A 23 -4.52 35.38 85.96
N VAL A 24 -5.70 35.63 86.53
CA VAL A 24 -6.97 34.97 86.06
C VAL A 24 -7.29 35.35 84.59
N LEU A 25 -7.05 36.63 84.26
CA LEU A 25 -7.28 37.13 82.86
C LEU A 25 -6.28 36.50 81.87
N MET A 26 -5.00 36.41 82.27
CA MET A 26 -3.93 35.70 81.50
C MET A 26 -4.28 34.22 81.35
N LEU A 27 -4.73 33.59 82.46
CA LEU A 27 -5.09 32.15 82.38
C LEU A 27 -6.31 31.89 81.49
N LEU A 28 -7.33 32.76 81.60
CA LEU A 28 -8.53 32.67 80.73
C LEU A 28 -8.18 32.93 79.23
N MET A 29 -7.27 33.92 79.04
CA MET A 29 -6.81 34.24 77.69
C MET A 29 -5.94 33.10 77.13
N GLY A 30 -5.08 32.49 77.90
CA GLY A 30 -4.27 31.33 77.54
C GLY A 30 -5.15 30.08 77.23
N VAL A 31 -6.10 29.79 78.15
CA VAL A 31 -7.03 28.68 77.91
C VAL A 31 -7.92 28.93 76.68
N GLY A 32 -8.40 30.18 76.50
CA GLY A 32 -9.18 30.55 75.30
C GLY A 32 -8.38 30.39 74.02
N MET A 33 -7.10 30.78 74.01
CA MET A 33 -6.19 30.60 72.88
C MET A 33 -5.90 29.13 72.62
N PHE A 34 -5.73 28.32 73.66
CA PHE A 34 -5.53 26.87 73.56
C PHE A 34 -6.76 26.16 72.96
N VAL A 35 -7.98 26.57 73.41
CA VAL A 35 -9.22 26.03 72.85
C VAL A 35 -9.40 26.38 71.38
N LEU A 36 -9.08 27.59 71.00
CA LEU A 36 -9.09 27.99 69.56
C LEU A 36 -8.06 27.18 68.75
N LEU A 37 -6.86 27.01 69.25
CA LEU A 37 -5.84 26.19 68.61
C LEU A 37 -6.27 24.72 68.50
N PHE A 38 -6.92 24.19 69.57
CA PHE A 38 -7.43 22.83 69.54
C PHE A 38 -8.51 22.64 68.47
N PHE A 39 -9.45 23.55 68.36
CA PHE A 39 -10.47 23.48 67.29
C PHE A 39 -9.88 23.66 65.92
N GLN A 40 -8.90 24.52 65.76
CA GLN A 40 -8.21 24.71 64.47
C GLN A 40 -7.35 23.48 64.09
N LEU A 41 -6.68 22.85 65.03
CA LEU A 41 -5.99 21.59 64.84
C LEU A 41 -6.97 20.44 64.54
N PHE A 42 -8.08 20.40 65.24
CA PHE A 42 -9.13 19.41 64.99
C PHE A 42 -9.73 19.56 63.57
N ASP A 43 -9.99 20.79 63.15
CA ASP A 43 -10.45 21.07 61.76
C ASP A 43 -9.44 20.61 60.74
N LEU A 44 -8.14 20.97 60.92
CA LEU A 44 -7.06 20.62 59.97
C LEU A 44 -6.77 19.13 59.94
N GLN A 45 -6.71 18.46 61.14
CA GLN A 45 -6.25 17.07 61.24
C GLN A 45 -7.38 16.03 61.10
N ILE A 46 -8.64 16.41 61.35
CA ILE A 46 -9.74 15.47 61.32
C ILE A 46 -10.77 15.86 60.24
N VAL A 47 -11.28 17.09 60.24
CA VAL A 47 -12.35 17.49 59.35
C VAL A 47 -11.81 17.67 57.90
N ARG A 48 -10.67 18.29 57.77
CA ARG A 48 -10.03 18.56 56.47
C ARG A 48 -8.86 17.61 56.13
N HIS A 49 -8.69 16.54 56.92
CA HIS A 49 -7.61 15.60 56.74
C HIS A 49 -7.50 15.05 55.32
N GLU A 50 -8.58 14.49 54.81
CA GLU A 50 -8.64 13.89 53.45
C GLU A 50 -8.38 14.93 52.35
N GLU A 51 -8.96 16.14 52.48
CA GLU A 51 -8.74 17.24 51.54
C GLU A 51 -7.26 17.67 51.50
N LEU A 52 -6.65 17.89 52.70
CA LEU A 52 -5.28 18.34 52.83
C LEU A 52 -4.27 17.25 52.45
N GLN A 53 -4.59 16.00 52.79
CA GLN A 53 -3.78 14.84 52.39
C GLN A 53 -3.79 14.67 50.88
N SER A 54 -4.99 14.75 50.24
CA SER A 54 -5.12 14.71 48.79
C SER A 54 -4.33 15.83 48.11
N LYS A 55 -4.39 17.06 48.62
CA LYS A 55 -3.62 18.18 48.10
C LYS A 55 -2.11 17.99 48.30
N ALA A 56 -1.66 17.48 49.43
CA ALA A 56 -0.25 17.19 49.71
C ALA A 56 0.28 16.10 48.80
N VAL A 57 -0.47 15.00 48.64
CA VAL A 57 -0.14 13.91 47.70
C VAL A 57 -0.09 14.43 46.26
N SER A 58 -1.05 15.25 45.82
CA SER A 58 -1.06 15.81 44.46
C SER A 58 0.11 16.79 44.22
N GLN A 59 0.61 17.47 45.23
CA GLN A 59 1.79 18.35 45.13
C GLN A 59 3.13 17.57 45.18
N GLN A 60 3.15 16.43 45.82
CA GLN A 60 4.36 15.63 46.03
C GLN A 60 4.51 14.49 45.03
N THR A 61 3.44 14.13 44.28
CA THR A 61 3.50 13.07 43.29
C THR A 61 3.71 13.64 41.91
N ARG A 62 4.73 13.14 41.18
CA ARG A 62 4.92 13.33 39.77
C ARG A 62 4.40 12.07 39.05
N ARG A 63 3.52 12.29 38.10
CA ARG A 63 3.03 11.22 37.20
C ARG A 63 3.82 11.32 35.91
N THR A 64 4.60 10.29 35.57
CA THR A 64 5.31 10.18 34.31
C THR A 64 4.63 9.09 33.50
N VAL A 65 4.09 9.44 32.35
CA VAL A 65 3.51 8.47 31.42
C VAL A 65 4.65 7.75 30.72
N VAL A 66 4.62 6.42 30.69
CA VAL A 66 5.51 5.58 29.90
C VAL A 66 4.73 5.20 28.65
N THR A 67 5.08 5.81 27.52
CA THR A 67 4.39 5.59 26.26
C THR A 67 4.56 4.13 25.82
N ALA A 68 3.44 3.46 25.50
CA ALA A 68 3.48 2.15 24.87
C ALA A 68 4.02 2.26 23.44
N SER A 69 4.76 1.27 23.00
CA SER A 69 5.13 1.15 21.60
C SER A 69 3.94 0.62 20.80
N ARG A 70 3.64 1.27 19.68
CA ARG A 70 2.63 0.80 18.73
C ARG A 70 3.09 -0.51 18.10
N GLY A 71 2.18 -1.48 17.95
CA GLY A 71 2.46 -2.79 17.39
C GLY A 71 3.06 -2.74 15.98
N THR A 72 3.83 -3.75 15.62
CA THR A 72 4.49 -3.85 14.33
C THR A 72 3.55 -4.44 13.28
N ILE A 73 3.63 -3.96 12.05
CA ILE A 73 2.91 -4.51 10.92
C ILE A 73 3.90 -5.29 10.05
N TYR A 74 3.66 -6.59 9.89
CA TYR A 74 4.46 -7.51 9.07
C TYR A 74 3.72 -7.91 7.81
N ASP A 75 4.45 -8.13 6.72
CA ASP A 75 3.92 -8.83 5.57
C ASP A 75 3.78 -10.35 5.85
N ARG A 76 3.25 -11.12 4.89
CA ARG A 76 3.08 -12.59 5.04
C ARG A 76 4.39 -13.36 5.21
N THR A 77 5.51 -12.78 4.81
CA THR A 77 6.85 -13.40 4.87
C THR A 77 7.66 -12.95 6.09
N GLY A 78 7.10 -12.03 6.91
CA GLY A 78 7.72 -11.50 8.12
C GLY A 78 8.55 -10.23 7.90
N ASN A 79 8.48 -9.60 6.74
CA ASN A 79 9.10 -8.30 6.52
C ASN A 79 8.32 -7.21 7.25
N ILE A 80 9.05 -6.26 7.84
CA ILE A 80 8.47 -5.17 8.61
C ILE A 80 7.96 -4.08 7.66
N MET A 81 6.63 -3.87 7.64
CA MET A 81 5.98 -2.83 6.86
C MET A 81 5.85 -1.51 7.63
N ALA A 82 5.60 -1.60 8.94
CA ALA A 82 5.55 -0.44 9.82
C ALA A 82 6.04 -0.82 11.23
N ILE A 83 6.87 0.04 11.83
CA ILE A 83 7.44 -0.20 13.17
C ILE A 83 7.50 1.12 13.96
N SER A 84 7.40 1.02 15.28
CA SER A 84 7.67 2.14 16.20
C SER A 84 9.14 2.15 16.58
N ALA A 85 9.85 3.18 16.15
CA ALA A 85 11.22 3.44 16.54
C ALA A 85 11.26 4.36 17.77
N SER A 86 12.22 4.15 18.68
CA SER A 86 12.50 5.07 19.79
C SER A 86 12.82 6.46 19.25
N ALA A 87 12.17 7.46 19.81
CA ALA A 87 12.39 8.86 19.53
C ALA A 87 12.29 9.67 20.82
N GLU A 88 12.66 10.93 20.79
CA GLU A 88 12.53 11.81 21.96
C GLU A 88 11.85 13.13 21.56
N THR A 89 10.80 13.49 22.28
CA THR A 89 10.18 14.80 22.14
C THR A 89 10.91 15.81 22.98
N ILE A 90 11.36 16.91 22.37
CA ILE A 90 12.12 17.98 23.02
C ILE A 90 11.16 19.06 23.48
N ILE A 91 11.16 19.33 24.78
CA ILE A 91 10.27 20.29 25.41
C ILE A 91 11.05 21.36 26.16
N LEU A 92 10.44 22.54 26.30
CA LEU A 92 10.88 23.59 27.22
C LEU A 92 10.00 23.59 28.46
N SER A 93 10.60 23.89 29.60
CA SER A 93 9.93 24.33 30.81
C SER A 93 10.20 25.83 31.00
N PRO A 94 9.41 26.72 30.43
CA PRO A 94 9.61 28.17 30.57
C PRO A 94 9.68 28.65 32.01
N LEU A 95 8.97 27.96 32.92
CA LEU A 95 9.03 28.24 34.34
C LEU A 95 10.42 27.99 34.93
N GLU A 96 11.07 26.86 34.58
CA GLU A 96 12.45 26.55 35.04
C GLU A 96 13.46 27.46 34.37
N ILE A 97 13.33 27.74 33.08
CA ILE A 97 14.17 28.68 32.33
C ILE A 97 14.11 30.07 32.99
N ASP A 98 12.91 30.55 33.31
CA ASP A 98 12.72 31.89 33.90
C ASP A 98 13.32 31.96 35.31
N ARG A 99 13.17 30.90 36.13
CA ARG A 99 13.81 30.79 37.43
C ARG A 99 15.34 30.80 37.30
N ALA A 100 15.92 30.00 36.41
CA ALA A 100 17.35 29.91 36.21
C ALA A 100 17.97 31.23 35.72
N VAL A 101 17.34 31.91 34.78
CA VAL A 101 17.83 33.21 34.26
C VAL A 101 17.73 34.34 35.31
N ASN A 102 16.76 34.27 36.22
CA ASN A 102 16.54 35.29 37.26
C ASN A 102 17.20 34.94 38.60
N ASP A 103 17.87 33.79 38.71
CA ASP A 103 18.57 33.37 39.93
C ASP A 103 19.86 34.20 40.13
N LYS A 104 19.90 35.01 41.22
CA LYS A 104 21.05 35.85 41.55
C LYS A 104 22.16 35.11 42.30
N ASP A 105 21.80 33.99 42.92
CA ASP A 105 22.73 33.19 43.73
C ASP A 105 23.47 32.13 42.89
N ALA A 106 22.86 31.72 41.75
CA ALA A 106 23.45 30.79 40.79
C ALA A 106 23.26 31.28 39.33
N PRO A 107 23.96 32.35 38.88
CA PRO A 107 23.78 32.92 37.56
C PRO A 107 24.20 31.94 36.46
N VAL A 108 23.32 31.75 35.45
CA VAL A 108 23.59 30.93 34.27
C VAL A 108 24.43 31.73 33.25
N SER A 109 25.22 31.03 32.43
CA SER A 109 26.07 31.64 31.39
C SER A 109 25.33 31.94 30.08
N TRP A 110 24.06 31.59 29.96
CA TRP A 110 23.22 31.73 28.77
C TRP A 110 22.01 32.65 29.04
N THR A 111 21.43 33.17 27.94
CA THR A 111 20.21 33.99 27.97
C THR A 111 19.10 33.26 27.18
N LYS A 112 17.83 33.68 27.35
CA LYS A 112 16.71 33.12 26.56
C LYS A 112 16.95 33.23 25.06
N ASP A 113 17.63 34.30 24.62
CA ASP A 113 17.90 34.53 23.19
C ASP A 113 19.03 33.62 22.68
N THR A 114 20.12 33.45 23.44
CA THR A 114 21.21 32.53 23.06
C THR A 114 20.75 31.07 23.10
N LEU A 115 19.92 30.72 24.09
CA LEU A 115 19.30 29.38 24.16
C LEU A 115 18.39 29.10 22.96
N ALA A 116 17.53 30.06 22.61
CA ALA A 116 16.65 29.91 21.46
C ALA A 116 17.42 29.77 20.14
N ALA A 117 18.50 30.55 19.96
CA ALA A 117 19.35 30.47 18.77
C ALA A 117 20.09 29.12 18.67
N GLY A 118 20.69 28.62 19.77
CA GLY A 118 21.38 27.34 19.77
C GLY A 118 20.43 26.14 19.55
N LEU A 119 19.23 26.18 20.14
CA LEU A 119 18.23 25.15 19.87
C LEU A 119 17.71 25.22 18.44
N ALA A 120 17.52 26.41 17.88
CA ALA A 120 17.07 26.57 16.50
C ALA A 120 18.08 26.01 15.48
N GLU A 121 19.37 26.18 15.73
CA GLU A 121 20.44 25.62 14.89
C GLU A 121 20.44 24.09 14.93
N LEU A 122 20.28 23.49 16.13
CA LEU A 122 20.27 22.02 16.28
C LEU A 122 19.00 21.36 15.75
N LEU A 123 17.87 22.07 15.78
CA LEU A 123 16.55 21.53 15.42
C LEU A 123 16.11 21.93 14.00
N ASP A 124 16.95 22.66 13.26
CA ASP A 124 16.59 23.28 11.96
C ASP A 124 15.27 24.06 12.06
N GLY A 125 15.16 24.90 13.10
CA GLY A 125 13.92 25.57 13.50
C GLY A 125 14.02 27.10 13.53
N ASP A 126 12.88 27.75 13.81
CA ASP A 126 12.82 29.21 13.97
C ASP A 126 13.13 29.64 15.41
N ALA A 127 14.25 30.32 15.58
CA ALA A 127 14.70 30.87 16.87
C ALA A 127 13.67 31.84 17.49
N ALA A 128 12.96 32.63 16.68
CA ALA A 128 11.95 33.56 17.16
C ALA A 128 10.71 32.83 17.70
N ALA A 129 10.30 31.74 17.05
CA ALA A 129 9.21 30.88 17.51
C ALA A 129 9.57 30.18 18.81
N ILE A 130 10.77 29.60 18.91
CA ILE A 130 11.29 28.97 20.14
C ILE A 130 11.36 29.98 21.28
N ARG A 131 11.93 31.19 21.00
CA ARG A 131 12.02 32.28 21.98
C ARG A 131 10.65 32.70 22.51
N LYS A 132 9.66 32.84 21.63
CA LYS A 132 8.28 33.21 22.01
C LYS A 132 7.63 32.18 22.96
N ARG A 133 7.92 30.87 22.80
CA ARG A 133 7.42 29.85 23.71
C ARG A 133 7.98 29.99 25.13
N MET A 134 9.22 30.49 25.29
CA MET A 134 9.84 30.75 26.59
C MET A 134 9.19 31.92 27.36
N ASP A 135 8.32 32.72 26.73
CA ASP A 135 7.62 33.84 27.38
C ASP A 135 6.41 33.39 28.19
N ASN A 136 5.96 32.14 28.00
CA ASN A 136 4.89 31.54 28.81
C ASN A 136 5.43 31.03 30.15
N THR A 137 5.96 31.94 31.00
CA THR A 137 6.69 31.63 32.26
C THR A 137 5.90 30.79 33.29
N LYS A 138 4.60 30.55 33.05
CA LYS A 138 3.77 29.66 33.89
C LYS A 138 3.73 28.23 33.37
N SER A 139 4.13 28.00 32.14
CA SER A 139 4.15 26.67 31.52
C SER A 139 5.40 25.88 31.95
N GLN A 140 5.22 24.59 32.13
CA GLN A 140 6.31 23.63 32.34
C GLN A 140 6.48 22.67 31.17
N TYR A 141 5.64 22.81 30.13
CA TYR A 141 5.60 21.88 29.01
C TYR A 141 5.26 22.63 27.70
N GLU A 142 6.29 23.03 26.97
CA GLU A 142 6.16 23.64 25.64
C GLU A 142 6.97 22.82 24.64
N VAL A 143 6.31 22.12 23.75
CA VAL A 143 6.96 21.27 22.74
C VAL A 143 7.67 22.13 21.70
N ILE A 144 8.95 21.90 21.46
CA ILE A 144 9.72 22.59 20.40
C ILE A 144 10.08 21.65 19.24
N LYS A 145 10.22 20.35 19.50
CA LYS A 145 10.41 19.34 18.45
C LYS A 145 9.74 18.04 18.87
N LEU A 146 8.78 17.59 18.10
CA LEU A 146 8.18 16.27 18.27
C LEU A 146 9.12 15.20 17.70
N ARG A 147 9.28 14.09 18.42
CA ARG A 147 9.90 12.85 17.93
C ARG A 147 11.20 13.05 17.17
N ALA A 148 12.12 13.80 17.79
CA ALA A 148 13.47 13.97 17.28
C ALA A 148 14.16 12.60 17.17
N GLU A 149 14.87 12.40 16.07
CA GLU A 149 15.68 11.21 15.85
C GLU A 149 16.89 11.19 16.81
N GLU A 150 17.48 10.01 17.01
CA GLU A 150 18.52 9.78 18.00
C GLU A 150 19.71 10.74 17.86
N ASP A 151 20.16 11.02 16.66
CA ASP A 151 21.27 11.93 16.40
C ASP A 151 20.93 13.37 16.83
N THR A 152 19.74 13.84 16.52
CA THR A 152 19.25 15.18 16.94
C THR A 152 19.09 15.25 18.45
N ALA A 153 18.50 14.22 19.05
CA ALA A 153 18.33 14.13 20.50
C ALA A 153 19.68 14.12 21.23
N ASN A 154 20.66 13.37 20.73
CA ASN A 154 22.02 13.32 21.27
C ASN A 154 22.74 14.67 21.14
N ALA A 155 22.59 15.36 20.02
CA ALA A 155 23.15 16.71 19.83
C ALA A 155 22.56 17.71 20.83
N VAL A 156 21.23 17.69 21.03
CA VAL A 156 20.56 18.54 22.03
C VAL A 156 21.02 18.18 23.46
N ARG A 157 21.16 16.88 23.76
CA ARG A 157 21.65 16.42 25.08
C ARG A 157 23.07 16.88 25.34
N ALA A 158 23.93 16.81 24.33
CA ALA A 158 25.29 17.35 24.44
C ALA A 158 25.30 18.87 24.69
N TYR A 159 24.49 19.62 23.92
CA TYR A 159 24.35 21.06 24.10
C TYR A 159 23.83 21.46 25.49
N ILE A 160 22.84 20.72 26.02
CA ILE A 160 22.35 20.92 27.41
C ILE A 160 23.46 20.72 28.43
N ASN A 161 24.22 19.63 28.30
CA ASN A 161 25.29 19.27 29.27
C ASN A 161 26.47 20.25 29.20
N GLU A 162 26.95 20.61 28.03
CA GLU A 162 28.07 21.53 27.82
C GLU A 162 27.78 22.94 28.33
N ASN A 163 26.57 23.43 28.10
CA ASN A 163 26.17 24.78 28.50
C ASN A 163 25.44 24.82 29.84
N LYS A 164 25.30 23.69 30.56
CA LYS A 164 24.56 23.57 31.82
C LYS A 164 23.16 24.19 31.73
N ILE A 165 22.44 23.87 30.68
CA ILE A 165 21.11 24.42 30.42
C ILE A 165 20.10 23.76 31.36
N VAL A 166 19.22 24.58 31.92
CA VAL A 166 18.10 24.15 32.75
C VAL A 166 16.78 24.47 32.03
N GLY A 167 15.81 23.57 32.16
CA GLY A 167 14.48 23.78 31.59
C GLY A 167 14.32 23.37 30.11
N VAL A 168 15.29 22.61 29.59
CA VAL A 168 15.14 21.85 28.33
C VAL A 168 15.15 20.38 28.67
N HIS A 169 14.12 19.65 28.31
CA HIS A 169 13.98 18.23 28.63
C HIS A 169 13.73 17.41 27.37
N LEU A 170 14.26 16.20 27.34
CA LEU A 170 13.98 15.18 26.35
C LEU A 170 13.06 14.15 26.98
N VAL A 171 11.89 13.97 26.40
CA VAL A 171 10.87 13.03 26.87
C VAL A 171 10.84 11.86 25.92
N ALA A 172 10.96 10.64 26.44
CA ALA A 172 10.87 9.43 25.64
C ALA A 172 9.53 9.38 24.87
N ASP A 173 9.60 9.11 23.60
CA ASP A 173 8.48 9.05 22.66
C ASP A 173 8.75 7.93 21.64
N ALA A 174 7.80 7.64 20.76
CA ALA A 174 7.94 6.69 19.69
C ALA A 174 7.53 7.32 18.35
N LYS A 175 8.39 7.20 17.35
CA LYS A 175 8.10 7.63 15.97
C LYS A 175 7.71 6.43 15.16
N ARG A 176 6.57 6.52 14.46
CA ARG A 176 6.17 5.51 13.48
C ARG A 176 7.05 5.64 12.25
N TYR A 177 7.56 4.52 11.78
CA TYR A 177 8.46 4.45 10.65
C TYR A 177 8.01 3.36 9.67
N TYR A 178 8.05 3.68 8.38
CA TYR A 178 7.65 2.82 7.27
C TYR A 178 8.88 2.53 6.40
N PRO A 179 9.55 1.37 6.59
CA PRO A 179 10.84 1.07 5.98
C PRO A 179 10.83 1.11 4.45
N TYR A 180 9.69 0.81 3.85
CA TYR A 180 9.53 0.77 2.39
C TYR A 180 8.97 2.06 1.78
N GLY A 181 8.82 3.13 2.58
CA GLY A 181 8.36 4.43 2.10
C GLY A 181 6.97 4.38 1.47
N SER A 182 6.91 4.34 0.13
CA SER A 182 5.65 4.40 -0.62
C SER A 182 4.97 3.04 -0.85
N LEU A 183 5.66 1.93 -0.56
CA LEU A 183 5.12 0.59 -0.83
C LEU A 183 3.85 0.31 -0.01
N ALA A 184 2.78 -0.10 -0.67
CA ALA A 184 1.46 -0.36 -0.11
C ALA A 184 0.86 0.83 0.66
N SER A 185 1.23 2.09 0.30
CA SER A 185 0.87 3.30 1.04
C SER A 185 -0.64 3.43 1.29
N HIS A 186 -1.46 3.14 0.27
CA HIS A 186 -2.92 3.22 0.37
C HIS A 186 -3.56 2.11 1.23
N VAL A 187 -2.81 1.07 1.57
CA VAL A 187 -3.27 -0.06 2.39
C VAL A 187 -2.79 0.09 3.83
N ILE A 188 -1.47 0.29 4.02
CA ILE A 188 -0.89 0.45 5.36
C ILE A 188 -1.46 1.70 6.02
N GLY A 189 -1.51 2.82 5.29
CA GLY A 189 -1.90 4.11 5.85
C GLY A 189 -0.84 4.70 6.77
N PHE A 190 -1.20 5.70 7.54
CA PHE A 190 -0.26 6.45 8.37
C PHE A 190 -0.89 6.91 9.68
N VAL A 191 -0.02 7.31 10.62
CA VAL A 191 -0.39 7.88 11.91
C VAL A 191 -0.19 9.39 11.91
N GLY A 192 -1.02 10.08 12.71
CA GLY A 192 -0.87 11.52 12.97
C GLY A 192 0.26 11.84 13.96
N ASP A 193 0.39 13.14 14.25
CA ASP A 193 1.37 13.65 15.23
C ASP A 193 1.11 13.19 16.67
N ASP A 194 -0.08 12.72 16.98
CA ASP A 194 -0.50 12.15 18.26
C ASP A 194 -0.32 10.62 18.33
N ASN A 195 0.26 10.03 17.29
CA ASN A 195 0.41 8.58 17.08
C ASN A 195 -0.90 7.82 16.89
N THR A 196 -2.01 8.51 16.61
CA THR A 196 -3.31 7.91 16.25
C THR A 196 -3.32 7.55 14.76
N GLY A 197 -3.82 6.38 14.41
CA GLY A 197 -3.97 5.94 13.02
C GLY A 197 -5.02 6.79 12.29
N LEU A 198 -4.66 7.39 11.16
CA LEU A 198 -5.54 8.27 10.41
C LEU A 198 -6.11 7.61 9.14
N TYR A 199 -5.34 6.74 8.49
CA TYR A 199 -5.72 6.07 7.25
C TYR A 199 -5.28 4.61 7.26
N GLY A 200 -5.85 3.82 6.35
CA GLY A 200 -5.45 2.44 6.07
C GLY A 200 -5.64 1.49 7.26
N LEU A 201 -4.76 0.50 7.35
CA LEU A 201 -4.72 -0.47 8.45
C LEU A 201 -4.34 0.18 9.77
N GLU A 202 -3.51 1.24 9.75
CA GLU A 202 -3.18 2.01 10.95
C GLU A 202 -4.43 2.56 11.65
N ALA A 203 -5.40 3.09 10.89
CA ALA A 203 -6.66 3.57 11.42
C ALA A 203 -7.64 2.43 11.75
N ARG A 204 -7.67 1.40 10.91
CA ARG A 204 -8.64 0.29 11.07
C ARG A 204 -8.38 -0.54 12.31
N TYR A 205 -7.10 -0.76 12.62
CA TYR A 205 -6.62 -1.56 13.74
C TYR A 205 -6.00 -0.70 14.85
N GLU A 206 -6.51 0.55 15.01
CA GLU A 206 -6.02 1.47 16.04
C GLU A 206 -6.02 0.86 17.43
N GLN A 207 -7.11 0.21 17.84
CA GLN A 207 -7.28 -0.36 19.17
C GLN A 207 -6.28 -1.48 19.47
N GLU A 208 -5.93 -2.28 18.46
CA GLU A 208 -4.99 -3.37 18.56
C GLU A 208 -3.54 -2.85 18.52
N LEU A 209 -3.29 -1.86 17.68
CA LEU A 209 -1.92 -1.33 17.43
C LEU A 209 -1.45 -0.36 18.51
N GLU A 210 -2.32 0.49 19.08
CA GLU A 210 -1.93 1.60 19.97
C GLU A 210 -1.24 1.13 21.24
N GLY A 211 -1.71 0.02 21.85
CA GLY A 211 -1.26 -0.45 23.15
C GLY A 211 -1.83 0.38 24.32
N GLN A 212 -1.33 0.15 25.50
CA GLN A 212 -1.74 0.85 26.72
C GLN A 212 -0.52 1.46 27.40
N SER A 213 -0.49 2.80 27.47
CA SER A 213 0.59 3.51 28.15
C SER A 213 0.63 3.20 29.64
N GLY A 214 1.83 3.01 30.15
CA GLY A 214 2.10 2.83 31.56
C GLY A 214 2.15 4.14 32.33
N LEU A 215 2.21 4.06 33.63
CA LEU A 215 2.28 5.20 34.54
C LEU A 215 3.32 4.93 35.64
N VAL A 216 4.28 5.82 35.79
CA VAL A 216 5.17 5.87 36.94
C VAL A 216 4.69 7.00 37.86
N VAL A 217 4.30 6.66 39.06
CA VAL A 217 3.94 7.63 40.11
C VAL A 217 5.07 7.67 41.11
N SER A 218 5.89 8.70 41.07
CA SER A 218 7.00 8.92 42.02
C SER A 218 6.72 10.08 42.94
N THR A 219 7.22 10.01 44.22
CA THR A 219 7.12 11.12 45.19
C THR A 219 8.40 11.94 45.17
N LYS A 220 8.26 13.26 45.02
CA LYS A 220 9.38 14.23 45.01
C LYS A 220 9.26 15.23 46.13
N ASP A 221 10.39 15.77 46.60
CA ASP A 221 10.41 16.89 47.54
C ASP A 221 9.99 18.22 46.86
N ASN A 222 9.83 19.29 47.65
CA ASN A 222 9.50 20.61 47.13
C ASN A 222 10.57 21.23 46.19
N ALA A 223 11.76 20.64 46.14
CA ALA A 223 12.86 21.03 45.26
C ALA A 223 12.95 20.16 43.99
N GLY A 224 12.06 19.13 43.87
CA GLY A 224 12.01 18.23 42.72
C GLY A 224 12.95 17.03 42.81
N ASN A 225 13.64 16.80 43.92
CA ASN A 225 14.52 15.65 44.12
C ASN A 225 13.71 14.44 44.60
N ASP A 226 14.16 13.24 44.20
CA ASP A 226 13.54 12.00 44.68
C ASP A 226 13.73 11.83 46.18
N MET A 227 12.65 11.52 46.91
CA MET A 227 12.72 11.30 48.36
C MET A 227 13.38 9.97 48.68
N MET A 228 14.23 9.91 49.69
CA MET A 228 15.00 8.71 50.13
C MET A 228 14.10 7.50 50.50
N TYR A 229 12.81 7.71 50.70
CA TYR A 229 11.79 6.69 51.01
C TYR A 229 10.58 6.90 50.09
N ALA A 230 10.82 7.06 48.77
CA ALA A 230 9.78 7.28 47.77
C ALA A 230 8.91 6.03 47.57
N TYR A 231 7.62 6.19 47.70
CA TYR A 231 6.66 5.20 47.25
C TYR A 231 6.56 5.38 45.73
N GLU A 232 7.12 4.43 44.99
CA GLU A 232 7.04 4.39 43.53
C GLU A 232 6.04 3.31 43.12
N GLN A 233 4.96 3.71 42.45
CA GLN A 233 4.04 2.78 41.81
C GLN A 233 4.35 2.77 40.32
N TYR A 234 4.73 1.61 39.82
CA TYR A 234 4.97 1.36 38.43
C TYR A 234 3.82 0.54 37.82
N PHE A 235 3.10 1.15 36.88
CA PHE A 235 2.16 0.46 36.03
C PHE A 235 2.84 0.26 34.68
N ALA A 236 3.16 -0.99 34.35
CA ALA A 236 3.88 -1.31 33.13
C ALA A 236 3.07 -0.89 31.89
N ALA A 237 3.71 -0.28 30.92
CA ALA A 237 3.13 -0.09 29.60
C ALA A 237 2.91 -1.46 28.95
N GLN A 238 1.79 -1.61 28.26
CA GLN A 238 1.51 -2.78 27.42
C GLN A 238 1.61 -2.33 25.97
N ASN A 239 2.59 -2.84 25.26
CA ASN A 239 2.76 -2.54 23.83
C ASN A 239 1.55 -3.03 23.03
N GLY A 240 1.30 -2.39 21.91
CA GLY A 240 0.28 -2.81 20.95
C GLY A 240 0.54 -4.19 20.39
N SER A 241 -0.51 -4.79 19.84
CA SER A 241 -0.45 -6.08 19.17
C SER A 241 0.11 -5.94 17.77
N ASP A 242 0.87 -6.93 17.33
CA ASP A 242 1.44 -7.00 15.99
C ASP A 242 0.43 -7.56 15.00
N LEU A 243 0.43 -7.02 13.77
CA LEU A 243 -0.37 -7.53 12.65
C LEU A 243 0.53 -8.31 11.69
N THR A 244 0.11 -9.51 11.29
CA THR A 244 0.67 -10.23 10.15
C THR A 244 -0.33 -10.15 9.01
N LEU A 245 0.10 -9.62 7.88
CA LEU A 245 -0.75 -9.40 6.71
C LEU A 245 -0.71 -10.57 5.74
N THR A 246 -1.67 -10.61 4.81
CA THR A 246 -1.63 -11.43 3.60
C THR A 246 -0.79 -10.78 2.49
N LEU A 247 -0.54 -9.47 2.58
CA LEU A 247 0.31 -8.75 1.64
C LEU A 247 1.71 -9.36 1.59
N ASP A 248 2.28 -9.39 0.39
CA ASP A 248 3.64 -9.83 0.11
C ASP A 248 4.41 -8.66 -0.50
N THR A 249 5.47 -8.21 0.15
CA THR A 249 6.27 -7.05 -0.29
C THR A 249 6.84 -7.22 -1.69
N THR A 250 7.20 -8.43 -2.08
CA THR A 250 7.75 -8.74 -3.42
C THR A 250 6.66 -8.65 -4.49
N ILE A 251 5.49 -9.24 -4.24
CA ILE A 251 4.34 -9.17 -5.15
C ILE A 251 3.83 -7.74 -5.25
N GLN A 252 3.76 -7.03 -4.13
CA GLN A 252 3.37 -5.62 -4.07
C GLN A 252 4.31 -4.74 -4.90
N TYR A 253 5.63 -4.96 -4.80
CA TYR A 253 6.62 -4.25 -5.60
C TYR A 253 6.41 -4.46 -7.11
N TYR A 254 6.20 -5.69 -7.56
CA TYR A 254 5.95 -5.97 -8.98
C TYR A 254 4.65 -5.32 -9.46
N LEU A 255 3.61 -5.33 -8.62
CA LEU A 255 2.35 -4.66 -8.94
C LEU A 255 2.55 -3.16 -9.09
N GLU A 256 3.15 -2.48 -8.12
CA GLU A 256 3.35 -1.02 -8.14
C GLU A 256 4.23 -0.57 -9.30
N LYS A 257 5.34 -1.29 -9.56
CA LYS A 257 6.20 -1.04 -10.71
C LYS A 257 5.47 -1.19 -12.04
N GLY A 258 4.58 -2.18 -12.13
CA GLY A 258 3.72 -2.38 -13.31
C GLY A 258 2.75 -1.23 -13.50
N LEU A 259 2.10 -0.77 -12.42
CA LEU A 259 1.17 0.36 -12.46
C LEU A 259 1.87 1.67 -12.82
N GLU A 260 3.04 1.94 -12.26
CA GLU A 260 3.86 3.11 -12.59
C GLU A 260 4.24 3.10 -14.09
N THR A 261 4.78 1.96 -14.56
CA THR A 261 5.12 1.77 -15.99
C THR A 261 3.91 2.02 -16.88
N MET A 262 2.73 1.52 -16.50
CA MET A 262 1.49 1.68 -17.26
C MET A 262 1.04 3.14 -17.27
N THR A 263 1.05 3.79 -16.12
CA THR A 263 0.61 5.18 -15.95
C THR A 263 1.50 6.13 -16.75
N ASP A 264 2.81 5.96 -16.69
CA ASP A 264 3.78 6.79 -17.39
C ASP A 264 3.74 6.57 -18.90
N LYS A 265 3.76 5.29 -19.33
CA LYS A 265 3.77 4.93 -20.75
C LYS A 265 2.54 5.41 -21.48
N PHE A 266 1.38 5.39 -20.85
CA PHE A 266 0.10 5.73 -21.47
C PHE A 266 -0.46 7.06 -20.98
N ALA A 267 0.29 7.81 -20.19
CA ALA A 267 -0.09 9.14 -19.66
C ALA A 267 -1.52 9.14 -19.10
N ALA A 268 -1.80 8.22 -18.19
CA ALA A 268 -3.13 8.03 -17.61
C ALA A 268 -3.50 9.21 -16.70
N ALA A 269 -4.49 10.00 -17.12
CA ALA A 269 -4.83 11.26 -16.42
C ALA A 269 -5.35 11.05 -14.99
N ASN A 270 -6.00 9.92 -14.72
CA ASN A 270 -6.55 9.58 -13.41
C ASN A 270 -5.84 8.37 -12.77
N GLY A 271 -4.66 8.01 -13.30
CA GLY A 271 -3.83 6.94 -12.75
C GLY A 271 -4.34 5.53 -13.03
N ALA A 272 -3.90 4.60 -12.19
CA ALA A 272 -4.17 3.19 -12.34
C ALA A 272 -4.40 2.51 -10.98
N THR A 273 -5.00 1.31 -11.00
CA THR A 273 -5.25 0.50 -9.80
C THR A 273 -5.00 -0.96 -10.11
N GLY A 274 -4.46 -1.68 -9.15
CA GLY A 274 -4.21 -3.11 -9.26
C GLY A 274 -4.49 -3.84 -7.97
N ILE A 275 -5.03 -5.06 -8.10
CA ILE A 275 -5.26 -5.98 -6.99
C ILE A 275 -4.78 -7.36 -7.43
N ILE A 276 -4.01 -8.03 -6.56
CA ILE A 276 -3.63 -9.43 -6.70
C ILE A 276 -4.15 -10.18 -5.47
N MET A 277 -4.91 -11.24 -5.68
CA MET A 277 -5.61 -11.97 -4.64
C MET A 277 -5.32 -13.47 -4.76
N ASP A 278 -5.18 -14.15 -3.63
CA ASP A 278 -5.24 -15.60 -3.55
C ASP A 278 -6.68 -16.07 -3.83
N VAL A 279 -6.84 -16.87 -4.87
CA VAL A 279 -8.16 -17.29 -5.37
C VAL A 279 -8.88 -18.22 -4.39
N LYS A 280 -8.10 -19.00 -3.60
CA LYS A 280 -8.65 -20.06 -2.74
C LYS A 280 -9.05 -19.55 -1.37
N THR A 281 -8.48 -18.43 -0.93
CA THR A 281 -8.71 -17.90 0.42
C THR A 281 -9.35 -16.51 0.45
N GLY A 282 -9.22 -15.74 -0.63
CA GLY A 282 -9.60 -14.32 -0.66
C GLY A 282 -8.54 -13.38 -0.06
N GLY A 283 -7.40 -13.90 0.39
CA GLY A 283 -6.30 -13.09 0.92
C GLY A 283 -5.71 -12.16 -0.13
N ILE A 284 -5.60 -10.87 0.19
CA ILE A 284 -5.01 -9.87 -0.71
C ILE A 284 -3.50 -9.96 -0.65
N LEU A 285 -2.87 -10.41 -1.72
CA LEU A 285 -1.41 -10.52 -1.84
C LEU A 285 -0.75 -9.19 -2.18
N ALA A 286 -1.45 -8.35 -2.95
CA ALA A 286 -1.04 -6.99 -3.26
C ALA A 286 -2.25 -6.13 -3.64
N MET A 287 -2.22 -4.85 -3.26
CA MET A 287 -3.22 -3.85 -3.61
C MET A 287 -2.54 -2.49 -3.73
N ALA A 288 -2.68 -1.84 -4.88
CA ALA A 288 -2.03 -0.57 -5.13
C ALA A 288 -2.89 0.38 -5.97
N SER A 289 -2.69 1.67 -5.75
CA SER A 289 -3.15 2.76 -6.61
C SER A 289 -1.94 3.56 -7.09
N SER A 290 -1.93 3.96 -8.35
CA SER A 290 -0.91 4.86 -8.91
C SER A 290 -1.55 6.22 -9.19
N PRO A 291 -0.85 7.33 -8.83
CA PRO A 291 0.43 7.41 -8.13
C PRO A 291 0.36 7.01 -6.66
N SER A 292 1.46 6.51 -6.11
CA SER A 292 1.67 6.24 -4.68
C SER A 292 2.28 7.46 -3.98
N TYR A 293 2.44 7.41 -2.65
CA TYR A 293 3.06 8.46 -1.85
C TYR A 293 3.87 7.87 -0.69
N ASP A 294 4.91 8.57 -0.23
CA ASP A 294 5.74 8.16 0.90
C ASP A 294 4.99 8.34 2.23
N LEU A 295 4.84 7.26 2.98
CA LEU A 295 4.18 7.25 4.29
C LEU A 295 4.94 8.03 5.36
N ASN A 296 6.26 8.17 5.22
CA ASN A 296 7.08 8.96 6.13
C ASN A 296 6.95 10.47 5.90
N ASP A 297 6.41 10.90 4.74
CA ASP A 297 6.11 12.28 4.38
C ASP A 297 4.72 12.42 3.73
N PHE A 298 3.72 11.81 4.35
CA PHE A 298 2.35 11.75 3.83
C PHE A 298 1.69 13.11 3.67
N ALA A 299 2.14 14.13 4.43
CA ALA A 299 1.57 15.47 4.40
C ALA A 299 1.96 16.25 3.14
N ALA A 300 3.09 15.94 2.50
CA ALA A 300 3.48 16.54 1.24
C ALA A 300 2.66 16.00 0.06
N VAL A 301 2.22 16.84 -0.83
CA VAL A 301 1.61 16.42 -2.10
C VAL A 301 2.74 16.02 -3.05
N GLN A 302 2.92 14.70 -3.24
CA GLN A 302 4.04 14.14 -3.99
C GLN A 302 3.71 13.94 -5.47
N ASP A 303 2.44 13.74 -5.80
CA ASP A 303 1.99 13.65 -7.19
C ASP A 303 2.16 14.97 -7.95
N LYS A 304 2.83 14.91 -9.10
CA LYS A 304 3.13 16.07 -9.93
C LYS A 304 1.85 16.77 -10.43
N THR A 305 0.88 16.00 -10.87
CA THR A 305 -0.37 16.55 -11.43
C THR A 305 -1.19 17.26 -10.37
N LEU A 306 -1.25 16.70 -9.16
CA LEU A 306 -1.93 17.31 -8.03
C LEU A 306 -1.22 18.60 -7.58
N ARG A 307 0.13 18.61 -7.56
CA ARG A 307 0.91 19.83 -7.26
C ARG A 307 0.65 20.94 -8.28
N GLU A 308 0.68 20.62 -9.57
CA GLU A 308 0.41 21.58 -10.63
C GLU A 308 -1.00 22.18 -10.54
N ARG A 309 -2.01 21.39 -10.16
CA ARG A 309 -3.37 21.88 -9.91
C ARG A 309 -3.42 22.85 -8.72
N MET A 310 -2.69 22.53 -7.65
CA MET A 310 -2.59 23.39 -6.47
C MET A 310 -1.88 24.72 -6.81
N GLU A 311 -0.77 24.67 -7.56
CA GLU A 311 -0.02 25.84 -8.00
C GLU A 311 -0.86 26.77 -8.92
N ARG A 312 -1.76 26.19 -9.73
CA ARG A 312 -2.72 26.96 -10.55
C ARG A 312 -3.90 27.53 -9.73
N GLY A 313 -3.99 27.21 -8.44
CA GLY A 313 -5.08 27.66 -7.57
C GLY A 313 -6.43 26.96 -7.85
N GLU A 314 -6.41 25.81 -8.51
CA GLU A 314 -7.61 25.02 -8.83
C GLU A 314 -8.15 24.25 -7.62
N SER A 315 -7.31 23.99 -6.61
CA SER A 315 -7.65 23.22 -5.43
C SER A 315 -6.75 23.58 -4.25
N THR A 316 -7.25 23.32 -3.05
CA THR A 316 -6.52 23.52 -1.79
C THR A 316 -5.55 22.35 -1.49
N LEU A 317 -4.58 22.58 -0.61
CA LEU A 317 -3.68 21.52 -0.12
C LEU A 317 -4.47 20.34 0.46
N ALA A 318 -5.46 20.59 1.30
CA ALA A 318 -6.26 19.54 1.93
C ALA A 318 -7.01 18.68 0.91
N GLU A 319 -7.59 19.30 -0.14
CA GLU A 319 -8.25 18.53 -1.21
C GLU A 319 -7.26 17.66 -1.99
N MET A 320 -6.05 18.15 -2.24
CA MET A 320 -5.04 17.37 -2.97
C MET A 320 -4.50 16.22 -2.11
N GLN A 321 -4.31 16.43 -0.82
CA GLN A 321 -3.95 15.38 0.14
C GLN A 321 -5.02 14.28 0.18
N LEU A 322 -6.30 14.64 0.30
CA LEU A 322 -7.39 13.66 0.28
C LEU A 322 -7.44 12.84 -1.01
N LEU A 323 -7.15 13.45 -2.17
CA LEU A 323 -7.05 12.73 -3.44
C LEU A 323 -5.84 11.80 -3.48
N GLN A 324 -4.69 12.23 -2.94
CA GLN A 324 -3.47 11.42 -2.87
C GLN A 324 -3.63 10.20 -1.97
N TRP A 325 -4.31 10.33 -0.82
CA TRP A 325 -4.48 9.26 0.16
C TRP A 325 -5.58 8.26 -0.21
N ARG A 326 -6.36 8.57 -1.26
CA ARG A 326 -7.52 7.78 -1.66
C ARG A 326 -7.12 6.42 -2.22
N ASN A 327 -7.59 5.33 -1.62
CA ASN A 327 -7.42 3.99 -2.15
C ASN A 327 -8.47 3.72 -3.24
N LYS A 328 -8.06 3.85 -4.51
CA LYS A 328 -8.97 3.70 -5.65
C LYS A 328 -9.52 2.27 -5.80
N ALA A 329 -8.84 1.26 -5.24
CA ALA A 329 -9.30 -0.12 -5.31
C ALA A 329 -10.63 -0.36 -4.58
N LEU A 330 -10.91 0.43 -3.54
CA LEU A 330 -12.11 0.28 -2.72
C LEU A 330 -12.94 1.57 -2.55
N ASN A 331 -12.37 2.76 -2.76
CA ASN A 331 -13.11 4.01 -2.61
C ASN A 331 -13.74 4.51 -3.91
N ASP A 332 -13.27 4.04 -5.08
CA ASP A 332 -13.75 4.47 -6.38
C ASP A 332 -14.63 3.42 -7.02
N THR A 333 -15.69 3.87 -7.68
CA THR A 333 -16.54 3.00 -8.47
C THR A 333 -16.44 3.36 -9.95
N TYR A 334 -16.53 2.37 -10.82
CA TYR A 334 -16.47 2.54 -12.26
C TYR A 334 -17.37 1.53 -12.97
N GLU A 335 -17.71 1.79 -14.22
CA GLU A 335 -18.37 0.79 -15.07
C GLU A 335 -17.37 -0.32 -15.44
N PRO A 336 -17.61 -1.60 -15.06
CA PRO A 336 -16.61 -2.66 -15.24
C PRO A 336 -16.36 -3.05 -16.70
N GLY A 337 -17.28 -2.68 -17.58
CA GLY A 337 -17.23 -3.04 -19.00
C GLY A 337 -17.15 -4.55 -19.22
N SER A 338 -16.42 -4.95 -20.25
CA SER A 338 -16.37 -6.35 -20.68
C SER A 338 -15.76 -7.33 -19.67
N THR A 339 -15.09 -6.88 -18.61
CA THR A 339 -14.65 -7.78 -17.53
C THR A 339 -15.81 -8.34 -16.71
N PHE A 340 -16.95 -7.63 -16.67
CA PHE A 340 -18.16 -8.10 -16.03
C PHE A 340 -18.81 -9.31 -16.75
N LYS A 341 -18.54 -9.48 -18.05
CA LYS A 341 -19.07 -10.60 -18.83
C LYS A 341 -18.77 -11.98 -18.23
N ILE A 342 -17.74 -12.08 -17.41
CA ILE A 342 -17.41 -13.31 -16.66
C ILE A 342 -18.57 -13.75 -15.77
N LEU A 343 -19.20 -12.80 -15.07
CA LEU A 343 -20.33 -13.09 -14.18
C LEU A 343 -21.59 -13.45 -14.99
N THR A 344 -21.84 -12.72 -16.07
CA THR A 344 -22.95 -13.03 -16.99
C THR A 344 -22.81 -14.42 -17.60
N LEU A 345 -21.58 -14.80 -18.00
CA LEU A 345 -21.27 -16.14 -18.53
C LEU A 345 -21.54 -17.20 -17.46
N ALA A 346 -21.00 -17.01 -16.24
CA ALA A 346 -21.16 -17.92 -15.13
C ALA A 346 -22.63 -18.14 -14.77
N ALA A 347 -23.41 -17.07 -14.61
CA ALA A 347 -24.84 -17.16 -14.30
C ALA A 347 -25.65 -17.85 -15.42
N ALA A 348 -25.36 -17.55 -16.67
CA ALA A 348 -26.08 -18.14 -17.81
C ALA A 348 -25.77 -19.62 -18.00
N LEU A 349 -24.54 -20.06 -17.73
CA LEU A 349 -24.13 -21.48 -17.71
C LEU A 349 -24.77 -22.22 -16.53
N GLU A 350 -24.73 -21.66 -15.32
CA GLU A 350 -25.29 -22.27 -14.13
C GLU A 350 -26.79 -22.56 -14.26
N GLU A 351 -27.51 -21.59 -14.84
CA GLU A 351 -28.95 -21.73 -15.08
C GLU A 351 -29.30 -22.59 -16.33
N GLY A 352 -28.28 -23.10 -17.05
CA GLY A 352 -28.44 -23.93 -18.22
C GLY A 352 -29.16 -23.22 -19.41
N VAL A 353 -29.22 -21.86 -19.38
CA VAL A 353 -29.81 -21.09 -20.52
C VAL A 353 -28.87 -21.01 -21.72
N ILE A 354 -27.58 -21.30 -21.48
CA ILE A 354 -26.54 -21.56 -22.48
C ILE A 354 -25.70 -22.78 -22.06
N ASP A 355 -25.05 -23.40 -23.04
CA ASP A 355 -24.13 -24.54 -22.87
C ASP A 355 -22.95 -24.42 -23.86
N LYS A 356 -22.01 -25.37 -23.79
CA LYS A 356 -20.82 -25.41 -24.66
C LYS A 356 -21.13 -25.50 -26.16
N ASN A 357 -22.35 -25.96 -26.55
CA ASN A 357 -22.78 -26.06 -27.92
C ASN A 357 -23.54 -24.81 -28.39
N THR A 358 -23.76 -23.85 -27.50
CA THR A 358 -24.48 -22.63 -27.82
C THR A 358 -23.74 -21.85 -28.91
N THR A 359 -24.46 -21.44 -29.93
CA THR A 359 -23.96 -20.59 -31.01
C THR A 359 -24.76 -19.30 -31.09
N VAL A 360 -24.08 -18.20 -31.45
CA VAL A 360 -24.69 -16.89 -31.63
C VAL A 360 -24.21 -16.27 -32.95
N ASN A 361 -25.14 -15.69 -33.71
CA ASN A 361 -24.80 -14.91 -34.89
C ASN A 361 -24.72 -13.42 -34.52
N CYS A 362 -23.58 -12.79 -34.79
CA CYS A 362 -23.33 -11.36 -34.54
C CYS A 362 -23.27 -10.59 -35.88
N ASN A 363 -24.24 -9.72 -36.10
CA ASN A 363 -24.28 -8.82 -37.24
C ASN A 363 -23.68 -7.43 -36.98
N GLY A 364 -22.91 -7.30 -35.88
CA GLY A 364 -22.27 -6.03 -35.46
C GLY A 364 -23.14 -5.14 -34.57
N TYR A 365 -24.41 -5.49 -34.36
CA TYR A 365 -25.34 -4.75 -33.49
C TYR A 365 -26.49 -5.64 -33.01
N VAL A 366 -27.23 -5.14 -32.02
CA VAL A 366 -28.53 -5.68 -31.58
C VAL A 366 -29.49 -4.53 -31.28
N ASN A 367 -30.76 -4.67 -31.59
CA ASN A 367 -31.78 -3.68 -31.27
C ASN A 367 -32.56 -4.11 -30.03
N ILE A 368 -32.61 -3.27 -29.03
CA ILE A 368 -33.39 -3.46 -27.81
C ILE A 368 -34.33 -2.28 -27.66
N SER A 369 -35.65 -2.54 -27.80
CA SER A 369 -36.66 -1.50 -27.89
C SER A 369 -36.35 -0.49 -29.02
N ASN A 370 -36.14 0.77 -28.70
CA ASN A 370 -35.80 1.83 -29.67
C ASN A 370 -34.29 2.13 -29.74
N TYR A 371 -33.42 1.34 -29.08
CA TYR A 371 -31.98 1.56 -29.00
C TYR A 371 -31.23 0.51 -29.81
N THR A 372 -30.20 0.96 -30.50
CA THR A 372 -29.25 0.07 -31.20
C THR A 372 -27.96 0.02 -30.41
N ILE A 373 -27.61 -1.16 -29.90
CA ILE A 373 -26.34 -1.41 -29.16
C ILE A 373 -25.36 -2.07 -30.12
N HIS A 374 -24.20 -1.46 -30.29
CA HIS A 374 -23.18 -1.95 -31.23
C HIS A 374 -22.22 -2.94 -30.57
N CYS A 375 -21.73 -3.88 -31.37
CA CYS A 375 -20.55 -4.65 -31.04
C CYS A 375 -19.29 -3.81 -31.27
N SER A 376 -18.17 -4.12 -30.58
CA SER A 376 -16.86 -3.55 -30.87
C SER A 376 -16.50 -3.75 -32.36
N ASN A 377 -16.71 -4.94 -32.88
CA ASN A 377 -16.63 -5.20 -34.32
C ASN A 377 -17.96 -4.82 -35.00
N LYS A 378 -18.07 -3.62 -35.57
CA LYS A 378 -19.26 -3.11 -36.25
C LYS A 378 -19.62 -3.88 -37.53
N ALA A 379 -18.66 -4.61 -38.12
CA ALA A 379 -18.94 -5.51 -39.26
C ALA A 379 -19.60 -6.81 -38.82
N GLY A 380 -19.61 -7.11 -37.54
CA GLY A 380 -20.09 -8.36 -36.97
C GLY A 380 -19.03 -9.47 -36.97
N HIS A 381 -19.26 -10.44 -36.11
CA HIS A 381 -18.38 -11.62 -35.97
C HIS A 381 -18.93 -12.84 -36.74
N GLY A 382 -20.15 -12.72 -37.32
CA GLY A 382 -20.84 -13.85 -37.92
C GLY A 382 -21.29 -14.88 -36.89
N LEU A 383 -21.40 -16.13 -37.31
CA LEU A 383 -21.74 -17.26 -36.44
C LEU A 383 -20.54 -17.66 -35.59
N GLN A 384 -20.72 -17.66 -34.30
CA GLN A 384 -19.67 -17.96 -33.28
C GLN A 384 -20.17 -19.05 -32.33
N THR A 385 -19.26 -19.90 -31.87
CA THR A 385 -19.47 -20.78 -30.71
C THR A 385 -19.46 -19.98 -29.42
N LEU A 386 -19.87 -20.57 -28.30
CA LEU A 386 -19.76 -19.97 -26.98
C LEU A 386 -18.35 -19.43 -26.73
N VAL A 387 -17.34 -20.29 -26.87
CA VAL A 387 -15.93 -19.97 -26.61
C VAL A 387 -15.43 -18.81 -27.48
N GLN A 388 -15.80 -18.82 -28.79
CA GLN A 388 -15.47 -17.72 -29.72
C GLN A 388 -16.16 -16.41 -29.32
N SER A 389 -17.42 -16.46 -28.86
CA SER A 389 -18.15 -15.26 -28.44
C SER A 389 -17.53 -14.61 -27.20
N VAL A 390 -17.00 -15.41 -26.29
CA VAL A 390 -16.24 -14.94 -25.10
C VAL A 390 -14.88 -14.38 -25.53
N GLY A 391 -14.17 -15.12 -26.41
CA GLY A 391 -12.87 -14.73 -26.97
C GLY A 391 -12.90 -13.41 -27.74
N ASN A 392 -13.97 -13.19 -28.53
CA ASN A 392 -14.20 -11.96 -29.28
C ASN A 392 -14.85 -10.84 -28.44
N SER A 393 -15.14 -11.09 -27.18
CA SER A 393 -15.83 -10.12 -26.29
C SER A 393 -17.13 -9.58 -26.90
N CYS A 394 -17.94 -10.41 -27.57
CA CYS A 394 -19.07 -10.04 -28.43
C CYS A 394 -20.25 -9.49 -27.61
N ASN A 395 -20.56 -8.18 -27.68
CA ASN A 395 -21.68 -7.56 -26.97
C ASN A 395 -23.03 -8.19 -27.31
N PRO A 396 -23.42 -8.40 -28.61
CA PRO A 396 -24.67 -9.05 -28.94
C PRO A 396 -24.86 -10.46 -28.38
N ALA A 397 -23.77 -11.22 -28.25
CA ALA A 397 -23.81 -12.54 -27.61
C ALA A 397 -24.18 -12.44 -26.14
N PHE A 398 -23.46 -11.58 -25.38
CA PHE A 398 -23.69 -11.41 -23.95
C PHE A 398 -25.05 -10.79 -23.63
N ILE A 399 -25.53 -9.86 -24.46
CA ILE A 399 -26.91 -9.35 -24.38
C ILE A 399 -27.91 -10.51 -24.55
N SER A 400 -27.70 -11.39 -25.53
CA SER A 400 -28.55 -12.57 -25.72
C SER A 400 -28.52 -13.49 -24.48
N TYR A 401 -27.38 -13.70 -23.86
CA TYR A 401 -27.25 -14.55 -22.66
C TYR A 401 -28.00 -13.94 -21.48
N GLY A 402 -27.80 -12.64 -21.19
CA GLY A 402 -28.52 -11.95 -20.14
C GLY A 402 -30.02 -11.91 -20.34
N LEU A 403 -30.49 -11.67 -21.57
CA LEU A 403 -31.93 -11.68 -21.91
C LEU A 403 -32.55 -13.07 -21.71
N LYS A 404 -31.82 -14.16 -22.00
CA LYS A 404 -32.26 -15.53 -21.73
C LYS A 404 -32.32 -15.82 -20.22
N LEU A 405 -31.39 -15.26 -19.43
CA LEU A 405 -31.37 -15.39 -17.98
C LEU A 405 -32.57 -14.66 -17.35
N GLY A 406 -32.89 -13.47 -17.88
CA GLY A 406 -34.00 -12.62 -17.43
C GLY A 406 -33.68 -11.76 -16.24
N ASN A 407 -34.47 -10.70 -16.01
CA ASN A 407 -34.20 -9.65 -15.01
C ASN A 407 -33.98 -10.20 -13.59
N THR A 408 -34.90 -11.05 -13.12
CA THR A 408 -34.91 -11.53 -11.74
C THR A 408 -33.65 -12.34 -11.44
N LYS A 409 -33.37 -13.38 -12.23
CA LYS A 409 -32.22 -14.24 -12.02
C LYS A 409 -30.91 -13.46 -12.17
N PHE A 410 -30.81 -12.58 -13.16
CA PHE A 410 -29.64 -11.74 -13.35
C PHE A 410 -29.34 -10.90 -12.11
N TYR A 411 -30.36 -10.26 -11.56
CA TYR A 411 -30.25 -9.44 -10.36
C TYR A 411 -29.89 -10.26 -9.11
N ASP A 412 -30.50 -11.46 -8.98
CA ASP A 412 -30.20 -12.40 -7.90
C ASP A 412 -28.74 -12.87 -7.95
N TYR A 413 -28.16 -13.14 -9.14
CA TYR A 413 -26.74 -13.46 -9.28
C TYR A 413 -25.83 -12.30 -8.93
N MET A 414 -26.15 -11.05 -9.31
CA MET A 414 -25.39 -9.88 -8.90
C MET A 414 -25.30 -9.78 -7.38
N ARG A 415 -26.42 -10.02 -6.68
CA ARG A 415 -26.44 -10.06 -5.21
C ARG A 415 -25.67 -11.25 -4.66
N SER A 416 -25.83 -12.44 -5.26
CA SER A 416 -25.17 -13.66 -4.80
C SER A 416 -23.66 -13.58 -4.95
N PHE A 417 -23.14 -12.89 -5.95
CA PHE A 417 -21.73 -12.57 -6.13
C PHE A 417 -21.22 -11.44 -5.22
N GLY A 418 -22.07 -10.85 -4.38
CA GLY A 418 -21.68 -9.85 -3.39
C GLY A 418 -21.46 -8.43 -3.94
N LEU A 419 -21.89 -8.12 -5.16
CA LEU A 419 -21.66 -6.81 -5.78
C LEU A 419 -22.48 -5.66 -5.19
N MET A 420 -23.60 -5.98 -4.52
CA MET A 420 -24.57 -4.99 -4.02
C MET A 420 -24.31 -4.60 -2.56
N ASP A 421 -23.51 -5.38 -1.87
CA ASP A 421 -23.13 -5.17 -0.46
C ASP A 421 -21.63 -4.87 -0.39
N GLY A 422 -21.12 -4.46 0.78
CA GLY A 422 -19.67 -4.39 1.03
C GLY A 422 -19.05 -5.78 0.98
N THR A 423 -17.80 -5.88 0.54
CA THR A 423 -17.08 -7.17 0.43
C THR A 423 -16.74 -7.76 1.80
N GLY A 424 -16.76 -6.92 2.85
CA GLY A 424 -16.36 -7.29 4.19
C GLY A 424 -14.85 -7.23 4.42
N ILE A 425 -14.11 -6.56 3.53
CA ILE A 425 -12.68 -6.33 3.73
C ILE A 425 -12.41 -5.61 5.04
N ASP A 426 -11.35 -6.00 5.71
CA ASP A 426 -10.87 -5.43 6.95
C ASP A 426 -10.10 -4.09 6.75
N LEU A 427 -10.65 -3.22 5.91
CA LEU A 427 -10.12 -1.88 5.62
C LEU A 427 -11.29 -0.88 5.55
N GLY A 428 -11.07 0.33 6.03
CA GLY A 428 -12.12 1.35 6.07
C GLY A 428 -12.37 2.03 4.73
N GLY A 429 -13.59 2.59 4.56
CA GLY A 429 -13.92 3.46 3.45
C GLY A 429 -14.35 2.74 2.15
N GLU A 430 -14.74 1.47 2.22
CA GLU A 430 -15.25 0.73 1.06
C GLU A 430 -16.52 1.40 0.50
N ALA A 431 -16.50 1.72 -0.80
CA ALA A 431 -17.67 2.22 -1.51
C ALA A 431 -18.57 1.07 -1.95
N THR A 432 -19.88 1.30 -1.95
CA THR A 432 -20.85 0.34 -2.50
C THR A 432 -21.08 0.60 -3.99
N GLY A 433 -21.43 -0.45 -4.72
CA GLY A 433 -21.83 -0.34 -6.13
C GLY A 433 -23.09 0.52 -6.32
N ILE A 434 -23.23 1.08 -7.52
CA ILE A 434 -24.37 1.91 -7.90
C ILE A 434 -25.18 1.15 -8.94
N PHE A 435 -26.42 0.78 -8.59
CA PHE A 435 -27.29 -0.05 -9.42
C PHE A 435 -28.67 0.58 -9.56
N ALA A 436 -29.37 0.27 -10.66
CA ALA A 436 -30.78 0.62 -10.82
C ALA A 436 -31.65 -0.11 -9.78
N ASP A 437 -32.73 0.53 -9.33
CA ASP A 437 -33.68 -0.12 -8.43
C ASP A 437 -34.38 -1.30 -9.13
N PRO A 438 -34.48 -2.48 -8.50
CA PRO A 438 -35.12 -3.66 -9.08
C PRO A 438 -36.53 -3.40 -9.66
N SER A 439 -37.30 -2.50 -9.04
CA SER A 439 -38.66 -2.16 -9.49
C SER A 439 -38.70 -1.35 -10.78
N SER A 440 -37.59 -0.67 -11.11
CA SER A 440 -37.43 0.14 -12.33
C SER A 440 -36.55 -0.51 -13.38
N PHE A 441 -35.99 -1.71 -13.10
CA PHE A 441 -35.02 -2.40 -13.96
C PHE A 441 -35.66 -2.90 -15.26
N THR A 442 -35.29 -2.26 -16.34
CA THR A 442 -35.86 -2.49 -17.67
C THR A 442 -35.10 -3.56 -18.48
N GLN A 443 -35.67 -3.97 -19.61
CA GLN A 443 -34.99 -4.86 -20.56
C GLN A 443 -33.74 -4.18 -21.17
N LEU A 444 -33.73 -2.86 -21.30
CA LEU A 444 -32.56 -2.12 -21.76
C LEU A 444 -31.44 -2.13 -20.71
N ASP A 445 -31.81 -1.95 -19.45
CA ASP A 445 -30.84 -2.04 -18.35
C ASP A 445 -30.22 -3.43 -18.29
N LEU A 446 -31.02 -4.49 -18.38
CA LEU A 446 -30.53 -5.86 -18.46
C LEU A 446 -29.55 -6.07 -19.63
N ALA A 447 -29.88 -5.54 -20.80
CA ALA A 447 -29.02 -5.62 -21.96
C ALA A 447 -27.68 -4.92 -21.73
N CYS A 448 -27.67 -3.71 -21.15
CA CYS A 448 -26.45 -2.96 -20.82
C CYS A 448 -25.63 -3.65 -19.69
N TYR A 449 -26.31 -4.09 -18.62
CA TYR A 449 -25.68 -4.80 -17.51
C TYR A 449 -25.02 -6.11 -17.97
N SER A 450 -25.61 -6.81 -18.96
CA SER A 450 -25.08 -8.09 -19.44
C SER A 450 -23.65 -8.00 -19.99
N PHE A 451 -23.21 -6.82 -20.39
CA PHE A 451 -21.84 -6.60 -20.86
C PHE A 451 -21.07 -5.56 -20.03
N GLY A 452 -21.61 -5.17 -18.84
CA GLY A 452 -20.89 -4.41 -17.82
C GLY A 452 -21.00 -2.89 -17.94
N GLN A 453 -22.11 -2.36 -18.47
CA GLN A 453 -22.36 -0.92 -18.56
C GLN A 453 -23.66 -0.51 -17.88
N ASN A 454 -23.79 0.79 -17.59
CA ASN A 454 -24.93 1.44 -16.93
C ASN A 454 -25.07 1.11 -15.42
N PHE A 455 -24.00 0.65 -14.76
CA PHE A 455 -23.87 0.48 -13.32
C PHE A 455 -22.40 0.61 -12.90
N ASN A 456 -22.14 0.88 -11.63
CA ASN A 456 -20.80 1.03 -11.13
C ASN A 456 -20.51 0.03 -10.01
N VAL A 457 -19.26 -0.46 -9.97
CA VAL A 457 -18.73 -1.33 -8.93
C VAL A 457 -17.32 -0.89 -8.56
N THR A 458 -16.85 -1.26 -7.34
CA THR A 458 -15.43 -1.06 -6.99
C THR A 458 -14.57 -2.13 -7.66
N PRO A 459 -13.28 -1.86 -7.94
CA PRO A 459 -12.34 -2.89 -8.39
C PRO A 459 -12.29 -4.08 -7.45
N LEU A 460 -12.36 -3.85 -6.12
CA LEU A 460 -12.33 -4.92 -5.12
C LEU A 460 -13.56 -5.82 -5.18
N SER A 461 -14.77 -5.25 -5.21
CA SER A 461 -15.99 -6.06 -5.31
C SER A 461 -16.03 -6.87 -6.60
N LEU A 462 -15.53 -6.29 -7.70
CA LEU A 462 -15.48 -6.97 -8.99
C LEU A 462 -14.52 -8.17 -8.99
N ILE A 463 -13.27 -7.99 -8.54
CA ILE A 463 -12.30 -9.10 -8.51
C ILE A 463 -12.74 -10.21 -7.54
N THR A 464 -13.36 -9.85 -6.41
CA THR A 464 -13.94 -10.80 -5.45
C THR A 464 -15.01 -11.68 -6.09
N ALA A 465 -15.94 -11.06 -6.82
CA ALA A 465 -16.97 -11.78 -7.57
C ALA A 465 -16.38 -12.65 -8.70
N GLN A 466 -15.37 -12.15 -9.40
CA GLN A 466 -14.69 -12.86 -10.48
C GLN A 466 -13.85 -14.04 -9.96
N ALA A 467 -13.24 -13.92 -8.77
CA ALA A 467 -12.56 -15.02 -8.12
C ALA A 467 -13.52 -16.20 -7.88
N ALA A 468 -14.74 -15.91 -7.42
CA ALA A 468 -15.77 -16.94 -7.24
C ALA A 468 -16.13 -17.65 -8.55
N CYS A 469 -16.03 -16.98 -9.71
CA CYS A 469 -16.29 -17.60 -11.00
C CYS A 469 -15.24 -18.64 -11.42
N VAL A 470 -14.02 -18.58 -10.86
CA VAL A 470 -12.89 -19.42 -11.31
C VAL A 470 -12.34 -20.39 -10.25
N ASN A 471 -12.78 -20.30 -8.98
CA ASN A 471 -12.30 -21.10 -7.87
C ASN A 471 -13.20 -22.28 -7.47
N GLY A 472 -14.13 -22.68 -8.31
CA GLY A 472 -15.14 -23.71 -7.99
C GLY A 472 -16.47 -23.13 -7.53
N GLY A 473 -16.67 -21.82 -7.64
CA GLY A 473 -17.93 -21.14 -7.31
C GLY A 473 -17.98 -20.55 -5.92
N TYR A 474 -16.91 -20.57 -5.15
CA TYR A 474 -16.87 -20.16 -3.74
C TYR A 474 -16.56 -18.68 -3.60
N LEU A 475 -17.50 -17.92 -3.02
CA LEU A 475 -17.31 -16.51 -2.68
C LEU A 475 -16.62 -16.41 -1.32
N HIS A 476 -15.42 -15.82 -1.28
CA HIS A 476 -14.69 -15.49 -0.06
C HIS A 476 -14.80 -13.99 0.25
N SER A 477 -14.79 -13.62 1.52
CA SER A 477 -14.52 -12.22 1.89
C SER A 477 -13.05 -11.92 1.70
N PRO A 478 -12.69 -10.84 0.97
CA PRO A 478 -11.29 -10.43 0.90
C PRO A 478 -10.80 -9.94 2.26
N TYR A 479 -9.53 -10.18 2.58
CA TYR A 479 -8.93 -9.76 3.83
C TYR A 479 -7.44 -9.43 3.67
N LEU A 480 -6.94 -8.61 4.60
CA LEU A 480 -5.56 -8.14 4.65
C LEU A 480 -4.83 -8.65 5.90
N VAL A 481 -5.51 -8.74 7.05
CA VAL A 481 -4.90 -9.22 8.29
C VAL A 481 -5.17 -10.70 8.47
N GLU A 482 -4.11 -11.50 8.37
CA GLU A 482 -4.16 -12.93 8.59
C GLU A 482 -4.18 -13.27 10.08
N ARG A 483 -3.36 -12.56 10.88
CA ARG A 483 -3.17 -12.87 12.30
C ARG A 483 -2.84 -11.62 13.10
N ILE A 484 -3.34 -11.58 14.35
CA ILE A 484 -2.95 -10.59 15.36
C ILE A 484 -2.27 -11.32 16.52
N THR A 485 -1.12 -10.80 16.93
CA THR A 485 -0.30 -11.37 18.01
C THR A 485 -0.09 -10.32 19.10
N ASP A 486 -0.39 -10.64 20.34
CA ASP A 486 -0.20 -9.71 21.47
C ASP A 486 1.30 -9.51 21.80
N SER A 487 1.59 -8.54 22.68
CA SER A 487 2.95 -8.22 23.10
C SER A 487 3.68 -9.37 23.82
N ASN A 488 2.98 -10.46 24.18
CA ASN A 488 3.55 -11.65 24.80
C ASN A 488 3.81 -12.77 23.78
N GLY A 489 3.48 -12.55 22.51
CA GLY A 489 3.61 -13.54 21.43
C GLY A 489 2.41 -14.49 21.30
N SER A 490 1.30 -14.24 22.01
CA SER A 490 0.09 -15.06 21.89
C SER A 490 -0.79 -14.57 20.73
N VAL A 491 -1.27 -15.50 19.92
CA VAL A 491 -2.22 -15.20 18.83
C VAL A 491 -3.59 -14.90 19.43
N THR A 492 -4.06 -13.68 19.24
CA THR A 492 -5.37 -13.20 19.73
C THR A 492 -6.45 -13.24 18.65
N TYR A 493 -6.04 -13.20 17.38
CA TYR A 493 -6.92 -13.34 16.22
C TYR A 493 -6.21 -14.13 15.12
N GLN A 494 -6.95 -15.00 14.46
CA GLN A 494 -6.56 -15.69 13.23
C GLN A 494 -7.74 -15.62 12.27
N HIS A 495 -7.49 -15.18 11.03
CA HIS A 495 -8.54 -15.10 10.02
C HIS A 495 -9.09 -16.50 9.68
N ASP A 496 -10.40 -16.60 9.52
CA ASP A 496 -11.09 -17.79 9.01
C ASP A 496 -11.42 -17.58 7.54
N SER A 497 -10.71 -18.27 6.67
CA SER A 497 -10.87 -18.21 5.21
C SER A 497 -12.02 -19.07 4.67
N THR A 498 -12.94 -19.53 5.52
CA THR A 498 -14.14 -20.28 5.08
C THR A 498 -14.95 -19.43 4.10
N PRO A 499 -15.38 -19.99 2.95
CA PRO A 499 -16.17 -19.24 1.98
C PRO A 499 -17.50 -18.80 2.55
N VAL A 500 -17.93 -17.58 2.18
CA VAL A 500 -19.23 -17.02 2.59
C VAL A 500 -20.37 -17.87 2.03
N ARG A 501 -20.24 -18.33 0.78
CA ARG A 501 -21.21 -19.18 0.07
C ARG A 501 -20.62 -19.75 -1.20
N GLN A 502 -21.25 -20.79 -1.74
CA GLN A 502 -21.05 -21.21 -3.13
C GLN A 502 -22.13 -20.55 -4.02
N VAL A 503 -21.72 -19.85 -5.05
CA VAL A 503 -22.60 -19.09 -5.97
C VAL A 503 -22.94 -19.89 -7.23
N ILE A 504 -21.97 -20.64 -7.74
CA ILE A 504 -22.08 -21.49 -8.93
C ILE A 504 -21.43 -22.85 -8.64
N SER A 505 -21.76 -23.85 -9.45
CA SER A 505 -21.17 -25.19 -9.35
C SER A 505 -19.69 -25.20 -9.80
N GLU A 506 -18.94 -26.20 -9.35
CA GLU A 506 -17.57 -26.46 -9.81
C GLU A 506 -17.52 -26.75 -11.31
N GLU A 507 -18.54 -27.38 -11.86
CA GLU A 507 -18.68 -27.68 -13.29
C GLU A 507 -18.81 -26.37 -14.09
N THR A 508 -19.66 -25.45 -13.64
CA THR A 508 -19.82 -24.13 -14.26
C THR A 508 -18.52 -23.35 -14.18
N SER A 509 -17.86 -23.33 -13.01
CA SER A 509 -16.57 -22.68 -12.84
C SER A 509 -15.50 -23.22 -13.80
N ALA A 510 -15.44 -24.54 -14.01
CA ALA A 510 -14.51 -25.14 -14.97
C ALA A 510 -14.80 -24.71 -16.42
N ALA A 511 -16.09 -24.67 -16.82
CA ALA A 511 -16.49 -24.17 -18.14
C ALA A 511 -16.16 -22.68 -18.36
N VAL A 512 -16.30 -21.87 -17.32
CA VAL A 512 -15.88 -20.45 -17.33
C VAL A 512 -14.38 -20.34 -17.55
N ARG A 513 -13.56 -21.11 -16.79
CA ARG A 513 -12.09 -21.12 -16.94
C ARG A 513 -11.67 -21.49 -18.36
N GLU A 514 -12.27 -22.54 -18.95
CA GLU A 514 -12.00 -22.94 -20.35
C GLU A 514 -12.25 -21.80 -21.34
N CYS A 515 -13.38 -21.09 -21.21
CA CYS A 515 -13.69 -19.95 -22.05
C CYS A 515 -12.68 -18.79 -21.85
N LEU A 516 -12.27 -18.51 -20.60
CA LEU A 516 -11.36 -17.41 -20.30
C LEU A 516 -9.90 -17.72 -20.69
N GLU A 517 -9.48 -18.98 -20.64
CA GLU A 517 -8.20 -19.41 -21.21
C GLU A 517 -8.14 -19.17 -22.72
N TYR A 518 -9.21 -19.48 -23.44
CA TYR A 518 -9.29 -19.18 -24.88
C TYR A 518 -9.17 -17.68 -25.19
N VAL A 519 -9.69 -16.79 -24.32
CA VAL A 519 -9.52 -15.32 -24.49
C VAL A 519 -8.04 -14.94 -24.55
N VAL A 520 -7.21 -15.54 -23.70
CA VAL A 520 -5.77 -15.26 -23.63
C VAL A 520 -5.00 -16.07 -24.70
N ALA A 521 -5.40 -17.28 -24.98
CA ALA A 521 -4.74 -18.09 -26.00
C ALA A 521 -4.98 -17.57 -27.43
N SER A 522 -6.22 -17.13 -27.76
CA SER A 522 -6.62 -16.84 -29.14
C SER A 522 -7.53 -15.63 -29.28
N GLY A 523 -8.02 -15.03 -28.20
CA GLY A 523 -8.98 -13.93 -28.18
C GLY A 523 -8.36 -12.54 -27.99
N THR A 524 -9.15 -11.61 -27.45
CA THR A 524 -8.77 -10.21 -27.19
C THR A 524 -7.66 -10.07 -26.13
N GLY A 525 -7.40 -11.10 -25.31
CA GLY A 525 -6.41 -11.12 -24.24
C GLY A 525 -5.03 -11.66 -24.62
N LYS A 526 -4.74 -11.92 -25.89
CA LYS A 526 -3.47 -12.55 -26.33
C LYS A 526 -2.19 -11.92 -25.78
N ASN A 527 -2.19 -10.60 -25.59
CA ASN A 527 -1.04 -9.88 -25.05
C ASN A 527 -0.83 -10.11 -23.55
N GLY A 528 -1.76 -10.82 -22.90
CA GLY A 528 -1.65 -11.27 -21.49
C GLY A 528 -1.01 -12.67 -21.34
N GLN A 529 -0.53 -13.29 -22.41
CA GLN A 529 0.16 -14.58 -22.35
C GLN A 529 1.46 -14.48 -21.55
N VAL A 530 1.76 -15.53 -20.81
CA VAL A 530 3.02 -15.71 -20.09
C VAL A 530 3.61 -17.07 -20.50
N ALA A 531 4.81 -17.07 -21.02
CA ALA A 531 5.47 -18.29 -21.50
C ALA A 531 5.58 -19.33 -20.37
N GLY A 532 5.21 -20.58 -20.68
CA GLY A 532 5.19 -21.68 -19.74
C GLY A 532 4.00 -21.70 -18.79
N TYR A 533 3.05 -20.77 -18.89
CA TYR A 533 1.89 -20.74 -18.01
C TYR A 533 0.57 -20.66 -18.77
N ARG A 534 -0.39 -21.44 -18.32
CA ARG A 534 -1.76 -21.35 -18.82
C ARG A 534 -2.46 -20.21 -18.10
N ILE A 535 -2.74 -19.13 -18.82
CA ILE A 535 -3.40 -17.93 -18.29
C ILE A 535 -4.84 -17.87 -18.78
N GLY A 536 -5.79 -17.71 -17.85
CA GLY A 536 -7.16 -17.30 -18.18
C GLY A 536 -7.33 -15.81 -17.94
N GLY A 537 -8.19 -15.14 -18.71
CA GLY A 537 -8.38 -13.71 -18.50
C GLY A 537 -9.48 -13.08 -19.33
N LYS A 538 -9.72 -11.78 -19.10
CA LYS A 538 -10.71 -10.98 -19.83
C LYS A 538 -10.28 -9.53 -19.90
N THR A 539 -10.31 -8.96 -21.09
CA THR A 539 -10.11 -7.53 -21.35
C THR A 539 -11.39 -6.73 -21.10
N GLY A 540 -11.22 -5.47 -20.71
CA GLY A 540 -12.31 -4.51 -20.56
C GLY A 540 -11.93 -3.14 -21.09
N THR A 541 -12.92 -2.50 -21.71
CA THR A 541 -12.90 -1.10 -22.10
C THR A 541 -14.30 -0.56 -21.82
N ALA A 542 -14.39 0.40 -20.92
CA ALA A 542 -15.64 0.99 -20.46
C ALA A 542 -15.62 2.50 -20.71
N ASP A 543 -16.70 3.02 -21.30
CA ASP A 543 -16.85 4.46 -21.56
C ASP A 543 -17.16 5.22 -20.27
N LYS A 544 -16.60 6.43 -20.12
CA LYS A 544 -16.89 7.37 -19.01
C LYS A 544 -17.87 8.44 -19.47
N GLY A 545 -19.12 8.05 -19.64
CA GLY A 545 -20.19 8.96 -20.04
C GLY A 545 -19.94 9.62 -21.41
N GLN A 546 -20.20 10.94 -21.52
CA GLN A 546 -20.13 11.67 -22.80
C GLN A 546 -18.77 12.30 -23.11
N SER A 547 -17.79 12.21 -22.21
CA SER A 547 -16.45 12.83 -22.41
C SER A 547 -15.64 12.13 -23.50
N GLY A 548 -15.97 10.90 -23.82
CA GLY A 548 -15.17 10.04 -24.70
C GLY A 548 -13.94 9.44 -23.98
N ASP A 549 -13.76 9.70 -22.69
CA ASP A 549 -12.77 9.05 -21.85
C ASP A 549 -13.18 7.61 -21.55
N VAL A 550 -12.21 6.77 -21.23
CA VAL A 550 -12.45 5.35 -20.96
C VAL A 550 -11.67 4.88 -19.75
N VAL A 551 -12.18 3.84 -19.10
CA VAL A 551 -11.41 2.99 -18.21
C VAL A 551 -11.07 1.72 -18.98
N VAL A 552 -9.78 1.42 -19.10
CA VAL A 552 -9.30 0.16 -19.69
C VAL A 552 -8.85 -0.79 -18.61
N SER A 553 -9.14 -2.07 -18.73
CA SER A 553 -8.87 -3.06 -17.70
C SER A 553 -8.50 -4.41 -18.27
N PHE A 554 -7.82 -5.21 -17.46
CA PHE A 554 -7.55 -6.61 -17.72
C PHE A 554 -7.60 -7.41 -16.44
N LEU A 555 -8.44 -8.44 -16.44
CA LEU A 555 -8.43 -9.48 -15.41
C LEU A 555 -7.64 -10.66 -15.95
N CYS A 556 -6.80 -11.27 -15.12
CA CYS A 556 -6.19 -12.56 -15.41
C CYS A 556 -6.01 -13.41 -14.16
N PHE A 557 -5.92 -14.71 -14.35
CA PHE A 557 -5.67 -15.68 -13.31
C PHE A 557 -4.79 -16.82 -13.81
N ALA A 558 -4.08 -17.47 -12.92
CA ALA A 558 -3.19 -18.57 -13.25
C ALA A 558 -3.00 -19.56 -12.09
N PRO A 559 -2.69 -20.85 -12.37
CA PRO A 559 -2.89 -21.54 -13.67
C PRO A 559 -4.37 -21.60 -14.07
N ALA A 560 -4.68 -21.69 -15.37
CA ALA A 560 -6.07 -21.68 -15.82
C ALA A 560 -6.88 -22.91 -15.38
N ASP A 561 -6.24 -24.05 -15.18
CA ASP A 561 -6.86 -25.30 -14.75
C ASP A 561 -7.06 -25.39 -13.24
N ASP A 562 -6.14 -24.87 -12.43
CA ASP A 562 -6.25 -24.80 -10.95
C ASP A 562 -5.77 -23.40 -10.47
N PRO A 563 -6.59 -22.38 -10.56
CA PRO A 563 -6.19 -21.01 -10.23
C PRO A 563 -5.71 -20.88 -8.79
N GLN A 564 -4.52 -20.29 -8.63
CA GLN A 564 -3.93 -19.94 -7.34
C GLN A 564 -3.99 -18.43 -7.10
N VAL A 565 -3.81 -17.65 -8.16
CA VAL A 565 -3.77 -16.20 -8.11
C VAL A 565 -4.65 -15.58 -9.17
N ILE A 566 -5.36 -14.51 -8.80
CA ILE A 566 -6.14 -13.66 -9.71
C ILE A 566 -5.68 -12.22 -9.58
N MET A 567 -5.60 -11.51 -10.70
CA MET A 567 -5.17 -10.12 -10.77
C MET A 567 -6.13 -9.30 -11.63
N LEU A 568 -6.54 -8.15 -11.11
CA LEU A 568 -7.28 -7.13 -11.86
C LEU A 568 -6.44 -5.86 -11.93
N LEU A 569 -6.18 -5.38 -13.15
CA LEU A 569 -5.57 -4.08 -13.40
C LEU A 569 -6.58 -3.18 -14.10
N THR A 570 -6.64 -1.92 -13.66
CA THR A 570 -7.45 -0.87 -14.29
C THR A 570 -6.60 0.36 -14.52
N MET A 571 -6.82 1.06 -15.61
CA MET A 571 -6.19 2.34 -15.93
C MET A 571 -7.26 3.33 -16.39
N ASP A 572 -7.30 4.48 -15.72
CA ASP A 572 -8.35 5.47 -15.92
C ASP A 572 -7.87 6.62 -16.81
N THR A 573 -8.59 6.87 -17.87
CA THR A 573 -8.36 7.95 -18.84
C THR A 573 -6.96 7.94 -19.43
N PRO A 574 -6.54 6.83 -20.11
CA PRO A 574 -5.28 6.81 -20.84
C PRO A 574 -5.31 7.79 -22.02
N SER A 575 -4.13 8.34 -22.34
CA SER A 575 -3.99 9.25 -23.48
C SER A 575 -4.17 8.53 -24.81
N ARG A 576 -4.93 9.14 -25.74
CA ARG A 576 -5.11 8.65 -27.11
C ARG A 576 -3.95 8.99 -28.05
N TYR A 577 -2.97 9.75 -27.57
CA TYR A 577 -1.85 10.27 -28.37
C TYR A 577 -0.55 9.45 -28.21
N THR A 578 -0.60 8.33 -27.51
CA THR A 578 0.59 7.45 -27.29
C THR A 578 0.93 6.56 -28.49
N GLY A 579 0.14 6.58 -29.55
CA GLY A 579 0.33 5.71 -30.71
C GLY A 579 -0.18 4.26 -30.54
N THR A 580 -0.67 3.92 -29.32
CA THR A 580 -1.27 2.59 -29.04
C THR A 580 -2.78 2.72 -29.10
N TYR A 581 -3.45 1.74 -29.73
CA TYR A 581 -4.91 1.68 -29.72
C TYR A 581 -5.42 1.49 -28.29
N VAL A 582 -6.34 2.36 -27.87
CA VAL A 582 -6.84 2.39 -26.48
C VAL A 582 -7.76 1.21 -26.24
N SER A 583 -7.26 0.19 -25.57
CA SER A 583 -8.00 -1.00 -25.14
C SER A 583 -7.27 -1.72 -24.00
N GLY A 584 -8.02 -2.51 -23.22
CA GLY A 584 -7.44 -3.35 -22.18
C GLY A 584 -6.43 -4.36 -22.75
N GLY A 585 -6.71 -4.91 -23.93
CA GLY A 585 -5.85 -5.89 -24.60
C GLY A 585 -4.50 -5.32 -25.07
N ASN A 586 -4.44 -4.05 -25.46
CA ASN A 586 -3.21 -3.43 -25.97
C ASN A 586 -2.43 -2.66 -24.92
N MET A 587 -3.09 -2.10 -23.92
CA MET A 587 -2.44 -1.25 -22.91
C MET A 587 -2.21 -1.97 -21.59
N VAL A 588 -3.19 -2.75 -21.13
CA VAL A 588 -3.16 -3.34 -19.77
C VAL A 588 -2.65 -4.78 -19.79
N ALA A 589 -3.11 -5.61 -20.73
CA ALA A 589 -2.73 -7.03 -20.81
C ALA A 589 -1.20 -7.26 -20.90
N PRO A 590 -0.41 -6.48 -21.68
CA PRO A 590 1.05 -6.62 -21.70
C PRO A 590 1.71 -6.35 -20.32
N ILE A 591 1.19 -5.39 -19.58
CA ILE A 591 1.69 -5.09 -18.22
C ILE A 591 1.34 -6.23 -17.27
N ALA A 592 0.11 -6.75 -17.36
CA ALA A 592 -0.33 -7.91 -16.58
C ALA A 592 0.56 -9.14 -16.87
N SER A 593 0.89 -9.40 -18.14
CA SER A 593 1.83 -10.44 -18.54
C SER A 593 3.20 -10.27 -17.87
N SER A 594 3.73 -9.04 -17.86
CA SER A 594 5.01 -8.73 -17.21
C SER A 594 4.96 -8.99 -15.70
N ILE A 595 3.90 -8.56 -15.01
CA ILE A 595 3.73 -8.79 -13.57
C ILE A 595 3.63 -10.30 -13.28
N MET A 596 2.77 -11.02 -14.01
CA MET A 596 2.55 -12.45 -13.79
C MET A 596 3.80 -13.28 -14.09
N SER A 597 4.66 -12.86 -15.03
CA SER A 597 5.92 -13.53 -15.34
C SER A 597 6.92 -13.51 -14.18
N GLU A 598 6.81 -12.54 -13.26
CA GLU A 598 7.60 -12.45 -12.03
C GLU A 598 6.90 -13.11 -10.84
N VAL A 599 5.57 -12.92 -10.74
CA VAL A 599 4.76 -13.39 -9.59
C VAL A 599 4.60 -14.91 -9.59
N LEU A 600 4.34 -15.54 -10.75
CA LEU A 600 4.08 -16.99 -10.81
C LEU A 600 5.26 -17.85 -10.35
N PRO A 601 6.51 -17.62 -10.85
CA PRO A 601 7.68 -18.34 -10.34
C PRO A 601 7.94 -18.07 -8.87
N TYR A 602 7.72 -16.83 -8.41
CA TYR A 602 7.88 -16.45 -7.01
C TYR A 602 6.90 -17.20 -6.09
N LEU A 603 5.66 -17.41 -6.52
CA LEU A 603 4.67 -18.22 -5.80
C LEU A 603 4.92 -19.73 -5.90
N GLY A 604 5.97 -20.15 -6.63
CA GLY A 604 6.30 -21.57 -6.82
C GLY A 604 5.37 -22.30 -7.79
N VAL A 605 4.68 -21.56 -8.67
CA VAL A 605 3.88 -22.17 -9.73
C VAL A 605 4.82 -22.71 -10.80
N GLU A 606 4.81 -24.04 -10.98
CA GLU A 606 5.71 -24.70 -11.92
C GLU A 606 5.30 -24.40 -13.38
N PRO A 607 6.23 -23.96 -14.22
CA PRO A 607 5.94 -23.71 -15.63
C PRO A 607 5.80 -25.02 -16.43
N SER A 608 4.84 -25.05 -17.36
CA SER A 608 4.63 -26.13 -18.31
C SER A 608 4.72 -25.59 -19.73
N TYR A 609 5.89 -25.73 -20.33
CA TYR A 609 6.17 -25.16 -21.65
C TYR A 609 5.66 -26.08 -22.77
N SER A 610 5.02 -25.47 -23.79
CA SER A 610 4.73 -26.16 -25.05
C SER A 610 6.01 -26.46 -25.85
N ALA A 611 5.92 -27.36 -26.82
CA ALA A 611 7.07 -27.67 -27.69
C ALA A 611 7.57 -26.44 -28.46
N GLU A 612 6.68 -25.52 -28.81
CA GLU A 612 7.02 -24.26 -29.50
C GLU A 612 7.71 -23.26 -28.57
N GLU A 613 7.26 -23.17 -27.33
CA GLU A 613 7.88 -22.34 -26.29
C GLU A 613 9.26 -22.88 -25.90
N LEU A 614 9.41 -24.22 -25.78
CA LEU A 614 10.69 -24.87 -25.52
C LEU A 614 11.76 -24.55 -26.57
N LEU A 615 11.36 -24.39 -27.83
CA LEU A 615 12.27 -23.95 -28.91
C LEU A 615 12.78 -22.52 -28.74
N GLY A 616 12.08 -21.69 -27.94
CA GLY A 616 12.47 -20.33 -27.59
C GLY A 616 13.16 -20.18 -26.23
N MET A 617 13.20 -21.26 -25.43
CA MET A 617 13.77 -21.22 -24.09
C MET A 617 15.31 -21.03 -24.11
N ASP A 618 15.79 -20.53 -22.96
CA ASP A 618 17.22 -20.41 -22.72
C ASP A 618 17.91 -21.77 -22.83
N THR A 619 19.02 -21.76 -23.57
CA THR A 619 19.83 -22.95 -23.74
C THR A 619 21.30 -22.65 -23.47
N THR A 620 22.05 -23.64 -22.99
CA THR A 620 23.46 -23.49 -22.72
C THR A 620 24.25 -23.59 -24.03
N VAL A 621 25.05 -22.57 -24.33
CA VAL A 621 25.92 -22.54 -25.48
C VAL A 621 27.01 -23.62 -25.34
N PRO A 622 27.11 -24.58 -26.26
CA PRO A 622 28.18 -25.56 -26.21
C PRO A 622 29.55 -24.88 -26.55
N ASN A 623 30.60 -25.36 -25.90
CA ASN A 623 31.94 -24.97 -26.33
C ASN A 623 32.32 -25.68 -27.65
N VAL A 624 32.55 -24.88 -28.69
CA VAL A 624 32.89 -25.37 -30.03
C VAL A 624 34.26 -24.88 -30.50
N ILE A 625 35.04 -24.25 -29.63
CA ILE A 625 36.43 -23.83 -29.95
C ILE A 625 37.29 -25.06 -30.23
N GLY A 626 38.06 -25.00 -31.27
CA GLY A 626 38.92 -26.09 -31.74
C GLY A 626 38.23 -27.11 -32.65
N MET A 627 36.88 -27.00 -32.85
CA MET A 627 36.13 -27.87 -33.76
C MET A 627 36.21 -27.36 -35.20
N SER A 628 35.98 -28.23 -36.18
CA SER A 628 35.74 -27.79 -37.53
C SER A 628 34.42 -26.97 -37.63
N VAL A 629 34.31 -26.13 -38.64
CA VAL A 629 33.12 -25.30 -38.84
C VAL A 629 31.84 -26.14 -38.95
N GLU A 630 31.91 -27.27 -39.61
CA GLU A 630 30.74 -28.14 -39.78
C GLU A 630 30.33 -28.87 -38.48
N GLU A 631 31.32 -29.36 -37.71
CA GLU A 631 31.04 -29.95 -36.39
C GLU A 631 30.47 -28.91 -35.43
N ALA A 632 30.98 -27.70 -35.43
CA ALA A 632 30.47 -26.59 -34.60
C ALA A 632 29.01 -26.23 -34.95
N LYS A 633 28.67 -26.15 -36.24
CA LYS A 633 27.30 -25.92 -36.72
C LYS A 633 26.36 -27.03 -36.28
N SER A 634 26.77 -28.31 -36.43
CA SER A 634 25.95 -29.45 -35.98
C SER A 634 25.69 -29.39 -34.48
N LYS A 635 26.72 -29.15 -33.69
CA LYS A 635 26.63 -29.12 -32.22
C LYS A 635 25.78 -27.96 -31.71
N LEU A 636 25.80 -26.81 -32.37
CA LEU A 636 24.91 -25.67 -32.06
C LEU A 636 23.46 -25.98 -32.45
N SER A 637 23.27 -26.59 -33.66
CA SER A 637 21.94 -26.97 -34.13
C SER A 637 21.25 -28.00 -33.25
N GLU A 638 21.98 -28.95 -32.65
CA GLU A 638 21.48 -29.92 -31.66
C GLU A 638 20.90 -29.24 -30.41
N ARG A 639 21.35 -28.03 -30.12
CA ARG A 639 20.86 -27.18 -29.01
C ARG A 639 19.85 -26.12 -29.48
N GLY A 640 19.37 -26.20 -30.74
CA GLY A 640 18.41 -25.24 -31.28
C GLY A 640 19.02 -23.85 -31.53
N LEU A 641 20.37 -23.75 -31.57
CA LEU A 641 21.09 -22.49 -31.82
C LEU A 641 21.48 -22.38 -33.29
N ALA A 642 21.32 -21.18 -33.84
CA ALA A 642 21.93 -20.82 -35.15
C ALA A 642 23.37 -20.37 -34.96
N CYS A 643 24.11 -20.21 -36.05
CA CYS A 643 25.44 -19.63 -35.99
C CYS A 643 25.69 -18.60 -37.10
N LYS A 644 26.54 -17.64 -36.80
CA LYS A 644 27.08 -16.65 -37.75
C LYS A 644 28.58 -16.77 -37.77
N LEU A 645 29.15 -17.16 -38.93
CA LEU A 645 30.58 -17.36 -39.10
C LEU A 645 31.28 -16.05 -39.49
N HIS A 646 32.37 -15.74 -38.81
CA HIS A 646 33.31 -14.69 -39.13
C HIS A 646 34.66 -15.29 -39.45
N GLY A 647 35.20 -14.94 -40.63
CA GLY A 647 36.43 -15.50 -41.19
C GLY A 647 36.18 -16.69 -42.11
N ASP A 648 37.24 -17.17 -42.72
CA ASP A 648 37.25 -18.23 -43.75
C ASP A 648 38.11 -19.44 -43.33
N GLY A 649 38.54 -19.47 -42.07
CA GLY A 649 39.29 -20.60 -41.50
C GLY A 649 38.44 -21.86 -41.40
N GLN A 650 39.10 -23.03 -41.40
CA GLN A 650 38.39 -24.33 -41.28
C GLN A 650 38.10 -24.75 -39.84
N THR A 651 38.73 -24.08 -38.86
CA THR A 651 38.65 -24.41 -37.45
C THR A 651 38.16 -23.18 -36.65
N ILE A 652 37.27 -23.37 -35.71
CA ILE A 652 36.78 -22.33 -34.84
C ILE A 652 37.87 -21.94 -33.82
N THR A 653 38.31 -20.70 -33.89
CA THR A 653 39.36 -20.13 -33.02
C THR A 653 38.76 -19.47 -31.76
N ASP A 654 37.55 -18.90 -31.85
CA ASP A 654 36.82 -18.33 -30.72
C ASP A 654 35.30 -18.31 -31.00
N GLN A 655 34.49 -18.05 -29.97
CA GLN A 655 33.03 -17.93 -30.05
C GLN A 655 32.46 -16.83 -29.15
N THR A 656 31.32 -16.26 -29.53
CA THR A 656 30.58 -15.30 -28.72
C THR A 656 29.08 -15.68 -28.74
N PRO A 657 28.47 -15.96 -27.58
CA PRO A 657 29.06 -15.99 -26.24
C PRO A 657 29.99 -17.20 -26.00
N ALA A 658 30.71 -17.15 -24.88
CA ALA A 658 31.57 -18.26 -24.47
C ALA A 658 30.79 -19.56 -24.23
N GLY A 659 31.41 -20.71 -24.35
CA GLY A 659 30.83 -21.99 -23.96
C GLY A 659 30.43 -21.98 -22.50
N GLY A 660 29.23 -22.51 -22.19
CA GLY A 660 28.62 -22.46 -20.88
C GLY A 660 27.71 -21.26 -20.62
N ALA A 661 27.71 -20.23 -21.48
CA ALA A 661 26.77 -19.12 -21.38
C ALA A 661 25.34 -19.56 -21.66
N ILE A 662 24.37 -18.97 -20.95
CA ILE A 662 22.93 -19.23 -21.13
C ILE A 662 22.34 -18.12 -22.01
N ILE A 663 21.80 -18.50 -23.16
CA ILE A 663 21.17 -17.59 -24.13
C ILE A 663 19.83 -18.12 -24.60
N PRO A 664 18.92 -17.25 -25.07
CA PRO A 664 17.64 -17.68 -25.62
C PRO A 664 17.83 -18.67 -26.78
N GLY A 665 16.99 -19.70 -26.85
CA GLY A 665 16.94 -20.64 -27.97
C GLY A 665 16.67 -19.91 -29.29
N LYS A 666 17.06 -20.52 -30.40
CA LYS A 666 17.06 -19.91 -31.75
C LYS A 666 18.02 -18.71 -31.94
N SER A 667 18.75 -18.30 -30.90
CA SER A 667 19.79 -17.28 -31.01
C SER A 667 20.94 -17.74 -31.90
N ALA A 668 21.61 -16.79 -32.57
CA ALA A 668 22.74 -17.07 -33.45
C ALA A 668 24.06 -16.84 -32.69
N VAL A 669 24.84 -17.88 -32.41
CA VAL A 669 26.18 -17.80 -31.84
C VAL A 669 27.17 -17.32 -32.90
N ILE A 670 27.97 -16.33 -32.56
CA ILE A 670 29.03 -15.83 -33.45
C ILE A 670 30.24 -16.74 -33.32
N LEU A 671 30.71 -17.30 -34.44
CA LEU A 671 31.87 -18.16 -34.52
C LEU A 671 32.98 -17.43 -35.24
N TYR A 672 34.20 -17.48 -34.72
CA TYR A 672 35.37 -16.89 -35.33
C TYR A 672 36.25 -18.03 -35.88
N ALA A 673 36.58 -17.97 -37.17
CA ALA A 673 37.43 -18.96 -37.83
C ALA A 673 38.56 -18.26 -38.57
N GLY A 674 39.77 -18.30 -38.01
CA GLY A 674 40.94 -17.64 -38.57
C GLY A 674 40.96 -16.11 -38.42
N THR A 675 40.07 -15.55 -37.61
CA THR A 675 40.03 -14.11 -37.29
C THR A 675 39.97 -13.92 -35.78
N ASP A 676 40.47 -12.78 -35.28
CA ASP A 676 40.43 -12.44 -33.87
C ASP A 676 38.99 -12.05 -33.43
N LYS A 677 38.69 -12.40 -32.19
CA LYS A 677 37.41 -12.02 -31.56
C LYS A 677 37.31 -10.50 -31.40
N SER A 678 36.22 -9.92 -31.88
CA SER A 678 35.94 -8.51 -31.65
C SER A 678 35.62 -8.25 -30.16
N THR A 679 36.41 -7.40 -29.52
CA THR A 679 36.20 -6.90 -28.18
C THR A 679 35.41 -5.58 -28.15
N ALA A 680 34.94 -5.13 -29.32
CA ALA A 680 34.24 -3.86 -29.45
C ALA A 680 32.89 -3.91 -28.73
N LYS A 681 32.56 -2.84 -28.01
CA LYS A 681 31.24 -2.62 -27.48
C LYS A 681 30.23 -2.47 -28.60
N CYS A 682 29.05 -3.05 -28.42
CA CYS A 682 27.92 -3.00 -29.36
C CYS A 682 26.92 -1.95 -28.91
N LYS A 683 26.33 -1.23 -29.85
CA LYS A 683 25.22 -0.32 -29.57
C LYS A 683 23.88 -1.06 -29.67
N VAL A 684 23.05 -0.94 -28.66
CA VAL A 684 21.73 -1.52 -28.65
C VAL A 684 20.87 -0.90 -29.75
N PRO A 685 20.30 -1.72 -30.66
CA PRO A 685 19.47 -1.22 -31.73
C PRO A 685 18.08 -0.81 -31.21
N TYR A 686 17.37 0.04 -31.95
CA TYR A 686 15.98 0.33 -31.72
C TYR A 686 15.11 -0.85 -32.22
N LEU A 687 14.43 -1.55 -31.29
CA LEU A 687 13.67 -2.77 -31.56
C LEU A 687 12.16 -2.56 -31.53
N ILE A 688 11.66 -1.51 -30.89
CA ILE A 688 10.23 -1.24 -30.70
C ILE A 688 9.54 -1.08 -32.09
N GLY A 689 8.35 -1.67 -32.24
CA GLY A 689 7.57 -1.67 -33.47
C GLY A 689 8.01 -2.69 -34.53
N LYS A 690 9.14 -3.38 -34.35
CA LYS A 690 9.62 -4.43 -35.23
C LYS A 690 8.86 -5.74 -35.03
N THR A 691 8.75 -6.55 -36.07
CA THR A 691 8.34 -7.96 -35.93
C THR A 691 9.39 -8.75 -35.14
N PRO A 692 9.05 -9.91 -34.56
CA PRO A 692 10.04 -10.76 -33.86
C PRO A 692 11.25 -11.10 -34.74
N SER A 693 11.01 -11.42 -36.01
CA SER A 693 12.06 -11.73 -36.97
C SER A 693 12.98 -10.54 -37.30
N GLU A 694 12.40 -9.35 -37.51
CA GLU A 694 13.16 -8.11 -37.74
C GLU A 694 13.94 -7.69 -36.50
N ALA A 695 13.36 -7.84 -35.29
CA ALA A 695 14.01 -7.54 -34.03
C ALA A 695 15.20 -8.48 -33.80
N ASN A 696 15.02 -9.78 -34.02
CA ASN A 696 16.08 -10.77 -33.88
C ASN A 696 17.24 -10.49 -34.88
N THR A 697 16.91 -10.16 -36.13
CA THR A 697 17.87 -9.80 -37.16
C THR A 697 18.68 -8.54 -36.80
N ALA A 698 17.97 -7.51 -36.26
CA ALA A 698 18.63 -6.27 -35.83
C ALA A 698 19.56 -6.49 -34.63
N ALA A 699 19.12 -7.25 -33.62
CA ALA A 699 19.93 -7.56 -32.44
C ALA A 699 21.15 -8.41 -32.82
N THR A 700 20.96 -9.50 -33.58
CA THR A 700 22.05 -10.37 -34.05
C THR A 700 23.04 -9.62 -34.96
N GLY A 701 22.52 -8.71 -35.81
CA GLY A 701 23.36 -7.84 -36.63
C GLY A 701 24.25 -6.91 -35.81
N ALA A 702 23.80 -6.50 -34.64
CA ALA A 702 24.58 -5.71 -33.67
C ALA A 702 25.45 -6.57 -32.74
N GLY A 703 25.47 -7.91 -32.87
CA GLY A 703 26.23 -8.81 -31.99
C GLY A 703 25.57 -9.05 -30.63
N LEU A 704 24.26 -8.88 -30.53
CA LEU A 704 23.47 -9.00 -29.32
C LEU A 704 22.44 -10.15 -29.43
N PHE A 705 21.93 -10.61 -28.32
CA PHE A 705 20.88 -11.63 -28.27
C PHE A 705 19.55 -11.03 -27.81
N ILE A 706 18.46 -11.70 -28.16
CA ILE A 706 17.13 -11.25 -27.81
C ILE A 706 16.34 -12.36 -27.11
N ARG A 707 15.70 -12.02 -25.99
CA ARG A 707 14.73 -12.87 -25.32
C ARG A 707 13.36 -12.27 -25.54
N PHE A 708 12.43 -13.08 -26.02
CA PHE A 708 11.04 -12.67 -26.23
C PHE A 708 10.22 -13.01 -24.99
N SER A 709 9.31 -12.09 -24.62
CA SER A 709 8.27 -12.28 -23.59
C SER A 709 6.93 -11.74 -24.08
N GLY A 710 5.83 -12.13 -23.45
CA GLY A 710 4.47 -11.70 -23.85
C GLY A 710 3.85 -12.55 -24.93
N ALA A 711 3.10 -11.94 -25.87
CA ALA A 711 2.43 -12.66 -26.94
C ALA A 711 3.37 -13.60 -27.69
N THR A 712 2.89 -14.81 -28.01
CA THR A 712 3.70 -15.82 -28.70
C THR A 712 4.33 -15.23 -29.95
N ALA A 713 5.61 -15.49 -30.18
CA ALA A 713 6.34 -15.08 -31.37
C ALA A 713 5.85 -15.82 -32.62
N SER A 714 4.55 -15.67 -32.96
CA SER A 714 3.97 -16.22 -34.17
C SER A 714 4.47 -15.42 -35.38
N GLU A 715 4.55 -16.05 -36.53
CA GLU A 715 4.88 -15.37 -37.80
C GLU A 715 3.78 -14.39 -38.27
N SER A 716 2.77 -14.14 -37.43
CA SER A 716 1.75 -13.15 -37.68
C SER A 716 2.34 -11.77 -37.91
N SER A 717 2.01 -11.14 -39.00
CA SER A 717 2.46 -9.77 -39.30
C SER A 717 1.96 -8.72 -38.33
N ALA A 718 1.06 -9.09 -37.43
CA ALA A 718 0.49 -8.21 -36.41
C ALA A 718 1.29 -8.19 -35.10
N VAL A 719 2.14 -9.19 -34.82
CA VAL A 719 2.96 -9.22 -33.59
C VAL A 719 4.13 -8.25 -33.72
N ARG A 720 4.29 -7.39 -32.71
CA ARG A 720 5.33 -6.36 -32.64
C ARG A 720 5.99 -6.32 -31.28
N VAL A 721 7.23 -5.84 -31.25
CA VAL A 721 7.94 -5.46 -30.02
C VAL A 721 7.28 -4.22 -29.43
N LEU A 722 6.78 -4.32 -28.21
CA LEU A 722 6.16 -3.22 -27.46
C LEU A 722 7.14 -2.47 -26.57
N SER A 723 8.15 -3.17 -26.05
CA SER A 723 9.18 -2.58 -25.19
C SER A 723 10.48 -3.40 -25.25
N GLN A 724 11.59 -2.79 -24.87
CA GLN A 724 12.90 -3.43 -24.71
C GLN A 724 13.54 -3.00 -23.39
N THR A 725 14.26 -3.92 -22.73
CA THR A 725 14.84 -3.69 -21.39
C THR A 725 16.07 -2.80 -21.36
N ILE A 726 16.78 -2.67 -22.46
CA ILE A 726 17.95 -1.81 -22.57
C ILE A 726 17.66 -0.72 -23.60
N GLU A 727 17.89 0.53 -23.24
CA GLU A 727 17.60 1.66 -24.13
C GLU A 727 18.41 1.63 -25.43
N PRO A 728 17.79 2.03 -26.56
CA PRO A 728 18.50 2.13 -27.85
C PRO A 728 19.69 3.09 -27.77
N GLY A 729 20.79 2.70 -28.39
CA GLY A 729 22.03 3.49 -28.40
C GLY A 729 22.96 3.25 -27.21
N THR A 730 22.51 2.54 -26.15
CA THR A 730 23.36 2.14 -25.03
C THR A 730 24.50 1.25 -25.53
N GLU A 731 25.73 1.50 -25.08
CA GLU A 731 26.87 0.66 -25.35
C GLU A 731 26.99 -0.48 -24.36
N VAL A 732 26.89 -1.71 -24.85
CA VAL A 732 26.97 -2.96 -24.08
C VAL A 732 28.01 -3.91 -24.68
N GLU A 733 28.39 -4.93 -23.92
CA GLU A 733 29.30 -5.97 -24.42
C GLU A 733 28.60 -6.84 -25.47
N ALA A 734 29.39 -7.29 -26.47
CA ALA A 734 28.89 -8.26 -27.44
C ALA A 734 28.42 -9.53 -26.75
N GLY A 735 27.24 -10.04 -27.15
CA GLY A 735 26.60 -11.19 -26.53
C GLY A 735 25.65 -10.84 -25.38
N THR A 736 25.41 -9.54 -25.06
CA THR A 736 24.39 -9.13 -24.10
C THR A 736 23.01 -9.53 -24.59
N VAL A 737 22.18 -10.06 -23.67
CA VAL A 737 20.79 -10.45 -23.95
C VAL A 737 19.86 -9.26 -23.66
N ILE A 738 19.06 -8.88 -24.64
CA ILE A 738 18.01 -7.85 -24.52
C ILE A 738 16.68 -8.56 -24.41
N THR A 739 15.94 -8.38 -23.31
CA THR A 739 14.57 -8.87 -23.23
C THR A 739 13.63 -7.87 -23.91
N VAL A 740 12.75 -8.36 -24.77
CA VAL A 740 11.72 -7.57 -25.44
C VAL A 740 10.35 -8.18 -25.16
N GLN A 741 9.35 -7.31 -24.98
CA GLN A 741 7.98 -7.71 -24.83
C GLN A 741 7.27 -7.64 -26.18
N LEU A 742 6.63 -8.74 -26.56
CA LEU A 742 5.82 -8.83 -27.77
C LEU A 742 4.35 -8.56 -27.45
N GLY A 743 3.64 -7.96 -28.38
CA GLY A 743 2.18 -7.82 -28.35
C GLY A 743 1.58 -7.93 -29.75
N ASP A 744 0.39 -8.49 -29.83
CA ASP A 744 -0.40 -8.54 -31.06
C ASP A 744 -1.18 -7.23 -31.22
N THR A 745 -0.77 -6.40 -32.17
CA THR A 745 -1.36 -5.09 -32.45
C THR A 745 -2.70 -5.16 -33.21
N SER A 746 -3.13 -6.35 -33.63
CA SER A 746 -4.45 -6.56 -34.24
C SER A 746 -5.56 -6.78 -33.23
N VAL A 747 -5.24 -6.88 -31.95
CA VAL A 747 -6.25 -7.04 -30.90
C VAL A 747 -7.10 -5.79 -30.82
N THR A 748 -8.41 -5.95 -30.98
CA THR A 748 -9.44 -4.91 -30.78
C THR A 748 -10.48 -5.46 -29.84
N ASP A 749 -10.78 -4.71 -28.77
CA ASP A 749 -11.82 -5.06 -27.80
C ASP A 749 -13.20 -4.70 -28.29
#